data_b736c6192ccb8dc1e7fce8129cff0914
#
_entry.id   b736c6192ccb8dc1e7fce8129cff0914
#
_cell.length_a   1.000
_cell.length_b   1.000
_cell.length_c   1.000
_cell.angle_alpha   90.00
_cell.angle_beta   90.00
_cell.angle_gamma   90.00
#
_symmetry.space_group_name_H-M   'P 1'
#
loop_
_entity.id
_entity.type
_entity.pdbx_description
1 polymer ?
#
loop_
_entity_poly.entity_id
_entity_poly.type
_entity_poly.pdbx_seq_one_letter_code
_entity_poly.pdbx_strand_id
1 'polypeptide(L)'
;MSIIPIWIEGGTRSGKTTALVGEFRRWVVSQPQSRDSLSRNRSKSSPLPRSILVFAANDDNKRELADQLALAVRGSYPILCKTPLGFLTDEVILFWPLIFESLGLKAQFPRRLRPETEQELATRLWQPAIAEFFQLPSINEYRFVRQVLDLLQLAGASGVPAEKIAERLADGLSETDLKRVLAINEQETPEKVGELIIKWRDWSLERGLLSYGIIYELYWRYLFPDSRYQQQLLKRFRGVFADDVDDYPAIAKDLLSFFLDHDFFSVFTYNPQGKIRLGLTADPDYLQKLAARCQIMPLSTTEGLAAQFSETVLSLISDGNYLGNLPDQFISLQTTSRAELLRKTATAIIQAVKQGEVKAEEIAVIAPGLDEIARYSLMEILTGAGIPVQPLNEQRPLISCPLIRALLTLLALVYANLGRLAPQEAIAEMLVIFSRYRWDEEQNLIPDIDPIRAGLIADHCYQVDPENPRLLAIKTFPRWDRLGQKACTAYERICHWIEGMKKRQQEAKLFPIFVLNQAIEQLLNDGENLPFDHLAALRELMETAQHFWEIDRRLRESEPSFQSPSETISQFIQLLRRGTITANPYPVRQFIKSSPAVTLGNIFQYRSFRSSHRWHFWLDCSSPLWEQGGASTLFAAPIFWRESPYQRWTTEAELEENQARLQRVLRDLLARVSEKVILCHSDLGVSGTDQTGQLLSLVQAAKEYD
;
A
#
# COMPACT_ATOMS: atom_id res chain seq x y z
N MET A 1 -24.01 7.38 -36.16
CA MET A 1 -24.52 7.82 -34.86
C MET A 1 -23.33 8.42 -34.12
N SER A 2 -23.40 9.69 -33.74
CA SER A 2 -22.40 10.29 -32.86
C SER A 2 -22.40 9.49 -31.55
N ILE A 3 -21.26 8.99 -31.15
CA ILE A 3 -21.08 8.27 -29.87
C ILE A 3 -21.06 9.33 -28.78
N ILE A 4 -22.14 9.40 -28.01
CA ILE A 4 -22.22 10.37 -26.89
C ILE A 4 -21.54 9.76 -25.68
N PRO A 5 -20.49 10.38 -25.13
CA PRO A 5 -19.86 9.92 -23.89
C PRO A 5 -20.84 10.02 -22.71
N ILE A 6 -20.71 9.12 -21.73
CA ILE A 6 -21.61 9.03 -20.57
C ILE A 6 -20.86 9.35 -19.29
N TRP A 7 -21.43 10.22 -18.46
CA TRP A 7 -20.98 10.53 -17.11
C TRP A 7 -22.02 10.04 -16.10
N ILE A 8 -21.68 8.98 -15.36
CA ILE A 8 -22.53 8.37 -14.34
C ILE A 8 -22.18 8.98 -13.00
N GLU A 9 -23.06 9.79 -12.48
CA GLU A 9 -22.87 10.48 -11.19
C GLU A 9 -23.76 9.89 -10.10
N GLY A 10 -23.17 9.60 -8.94
CA GLY A 10 -23.95 9.06 -7.82
C GLY A 10 -23.11 8.87 -6.57
N GLY A 11 -23.77 8.85 -5.43
CA GLY A 11 -23.17 8.64 -4.12
C GLY A 11 -22.59 7.22 -3.93
N THR A 12 -22.16 6.96 -2.70
CA THR A 12 -21.68 5.62 -2.29
C THR A 12 -22.83 4.61 -2.41
N ARG A 13 -22.54 3.45 -3.01
CA ARG A 13 -23.47 2.33 -3.25
C ARG A 13 -24.66 2.66 -4.16
N SER A 14 -24.63 3.74 -4.92
CA SER A 14 -25.70 4.09 -5.87
C SER A 14 -25.76 3.19 -7.12
N GLY A 15 -24.86 2.20 -7.26
CA GLY A 15 -24.86 1.31 -8.42
C GLY A 15 -24.06 1.82 -9.62
N LYS A 16 -23.17 2.82 -9.46
CA LYS A 16 -22.35 3.41 -10.54
C LYS A 16 -21.58 2.37 -11.34
N THR A 17 -20.84 1.50 -10.66
CA THR A 17 -20.05 0.43 -11.32
C THR A 17 -20.95 -0.55 -12.05
N THR A 18 -22.11 -0.91 -11.49
CA THR A 18 -23.11 -1.77 -12.15
C THR A 18 -23.65 -1.12 -13.42
N ALA A 19 -23.92 0.17 -13.37
CA ALA A 19 -24.36 0.94 -14.53
C ALA A 19 -23.25 1.00 -15.62
N LEU A 20 -22.00 1.22 -15.23
CA LEU A 20 -20.83 1.20 -16.12
C LEU A 20 -20.70 -0.17 -16.82
N VAL A 21 -20.80 -1.27 -16.09
CA VAL A 21 -20.78 -2.64 -16.64
C VAL A 21 -21.97 -2.87 -17.59
N GLY A 22 -23.15 -2.32 -17.27
CA GLY A 22 -24.34 -2.34 -18.11
C GLY A 22 -24.12 -1.61 -19.45
N GLU A 23 -23.51 -0.42 -19.42
CA GLU A 23 -23.15 0.35 -20.61
C GLU A 23 -22.12 -0.40 -21.47
N PHE A 24 -21.11 -0.99 -20.85
CA PHE A 24 -20.13 -1.81 -21.53
C PHE A 24 -20.79 -2.98 -22.27
N ARG A 25 -21.68 -3.71 -21.59
CA ARG A 25 -22.43 -4.81 -22.21
C ARG A 25 -23.27 -4.35 -23.38
N ARG A 26 -24.00 -3.23 -23.25
CA ARG A 26 -24.81 -2.64 -24.31
C ARG A 26 -23.94 -2.28 -25.51
N TRP A 27 -22.82 -1.65 -25.26
CA TRP A 27 -21.88 -1.26 -26.32
C TRP A 27 -21.30 -2.49 -27.05
N VAL A 28 -20.85 -3.53 -26.33
CA VAL A 28 -20.33 -4.76 -26.97
C VAL A 28 -21.38 -5.45 -27.84
N VAL A 29 -22.64 -5.55 -27.38
CA VAL A 29 -23.75 -6.15 -28.15
C VAL A 29 -24.08 -5.33 -29.41
N SER A 30 -23.93 -4.01 -29.35
CA SER A 30 -24.17 -3.13 -30.49
C SER A 30 -23.07 -3.19 -31.56
N GLN A 31 -21.89 -3.75 -31.25
CA GLN A 31 -20.83 -3.89 -32.23
C GLN A 31 -21.23 -4.96 -33.28
N PRO A 32 -21.01 -4.71 -34.56
CA PRO A 32 -21.26 -5.72 -35.58
C PRO A 32 -20.36 -6.94 -35.28
N GLN A 33 -20.98 -8.03 -34.86
CA GLN A 33 -20.28 -9.29 -34.71
C GLN A 33 -19.73 -9.67 -36.07
N SER A 34 -18.43 -9.71 -36.22
CA SER A 34 -17.81 -10.43 -37.35
C SER A 34 -18.13 -11.93 -37.15
N ARG A 35 -19.26 -12.38 -37.65
CA ARG A 35 -19.72 -13.78 -37.63
C ARG A 35 -18.72 -14.77 -38.21
N ASP A 36 -17.64 -14.28 -38.84
CA ASP A 36 -16.60 -15.08 -39.49
C ASP A 36 -15.42 -15.49 -38.63
N SER A 37 -15.38 -15.14 -37.31
CA SER A 37 -14.26 -15.51 -36.46
C SER A 37 -14.23 -16.97 -36.02
N LEU A 38 -15.24 -17.77 -36.35
CA LEU A 38 -15.30 -19.22 -36.08
C LEU A 38 -14.93 -20.07 -37.34
N SER A 39 -14.71 -19.48 -38.49
CA SER A 39 -14.19 -20.18 -39.62
C SER A 39 -12.68 -20.34 -39.53
N ARG A 40 -12.20 -21.59 -39.63
CA ARG A 40 -10.79 -22.01 -39.48
C ARG A 40 -9.80 -21.42 -40.53
N ASN A 41 -10.20 -20.46 -41.35
CA ASN A 41 -9.35 -19.79 -42.33
C ASN A 41 -9.15 -18.32 -41.98
N ARG A 42 -8.34 -18.05 -40.94
CA ARG A 42 -7.76 -16.72 -40.78
C ARG A 42 -6.69 -16.51 -41.86
N SER A 43 -7.00 -15.68 -42.86
CA SER A 43 -5.93 -15.08 -43.67
C SER A 43 -4.97 -14.33 -42.73
N LYS A 44 -3.66 -14.48 -42.90
CA LYS A 44 -2.57 -13.92 -42.05
C LYS A 44 -2.56 -12.38 -41.95
N SER A 45 -3.57 -11.67 -42.39
CA SER A 45 -3.63 -10.20 -42.51
C SER A 45 -4.81 -9.53 -41.81
N SER A 46 -5.66 -10.23 -41.04
CA SER A 46 -6.71 -9.56 -40.24
C SER A 46 -6.10 -8.84 -39.03
N PRO A 47 -6.27 -7.52 -38.92
CA PRO A 47 -5.75 -6.80 -37.74
C PRO A 47 -6.41 -7.33 -36.46
N LEU A 48 -5.65 -7.45 -35.38
CA LEU A 48 -6.16 -7.82 -34.07
C LEU A 48 -7.29 -6.86 -33.67
N PRO A 49 -8.37 -7.34 -33.02
CA PRO A 49 -9.43 -6.46 -32.56
C PRO A 49 -8.86 -5.46 -31.55
N ARG A 50 -9.20 -4.17 -31.71
CA ARG A 50 -8.82 -3.11 -30.79
C ARG A 50 -9.45 -3.38 -29.43
N SER A 51 -8.67 -3.21 -28.37
CA SER A 51 -9.12 -3.41 -26.98
C SER A 51 -9.95 -2.23 -26.48
N ILE A 52 -10.70 -2.46 -25.41
CA ILE A 52 -11.25 -1.40 -24.55
C ILE A 52 -10.25 -1.16 -23.43
N LEU A 53 -9.95 0.12 -23.21
CA LEU A 53 -9.16 0.55 -22.05
C LEU A 53 -10.09 0.77 -20.86
N VAL A 54 -9.79 0.14 -19.73
CA VAL A 54 -10.58 0.22 -18.52
C VAL A 54 -9.68 0.72 -17.38
N PHE A 55 -10.17 1.71 -16.66
CA PHE A 55 -9.49 2.23 -15.47
C PHE A 55 -10.29 1.97 -14.20
N ALA A 56 -9.57 1.70 -13.11
CA ALA A 56 -10.09 1.63 -11.75
C ALA A 56 -9.12 2.30 -10.78
N ALA A 57 -9.62 2.76 -9.63
CA ALA A 57 -8.88 3.58 -8.68
C ALA A 57 -7.67 2.86 -8.02
N ASN A 58 -7.77 1.56 -7.81
CA ASN A 58 -6.73 0.74 -7.18
C ASN A 58 -6.70 -0.68 -7.76
N ASP A 59 -5.72 -1.49 -7.34
CA ASP A 59 -5.51 -2.84 -7.89
C ASP A 59 -6.63 -3.83 -7.55
N ASP A 60 -7.28 -3.71 -6.39
CA ASP A 60 -8.38 -4.59 -6.01
C ASP A 60 -9.64 -4.26 -6.81
N ASN A 61 -10.01 -2.98 -6.90
CA ASN A 61 -11.13 -2.53 -7.72
C ASN A 61 -10.90 -2.86 -9.20
N LYS A 62 -9.64 -2.79 -9.67
CA LYS A 62 -9.26 -3.19 -11.04
C LYS A 62 -9.55 -4.67 -11.30
N ARG A 63 -9.19 -5.56 -10.36
CA ARG A 63 -9.45 -7.01 -10.49
C ARG A 63 -10.95 -7.28 -10.51
N GLU A 64 -11.68 -6.73 -9.55
CA GLU A 64 -13.12 -6.89 -9.44
C GLU A 64 -13.85 -6.40 -10.70
N LEU A 65 -13.51 -5.19 -11.16
CA LEU A 65 -14.10 -4.62 -12.38
C LEU A 65 -13.78 -5.45 -13.62
N ALA A 66 -12.54 -5.92 -13.76
CA ALA A 66 -12.14 -6.79 -14.88
C ALA A 66 -12.96 -8.08 -14.91
N ASP A 67 -13.18 -8.71 -13.75
CA ASP A 67 -13.98 -9.92 -13.64
C ASP A 67 -15.46 -9.66 -13.97
N GLN A 68 -16.04 -8.57 -13.44
CA GLN A 68 -17.42 -8.18 -13.74
C GLN A 68 -17.63 -7.91 -15.23
N LEU A 69 -16.70 -7.19 -15.89
CA LEU A 69 -16.77 -6.91 -17.32
C LEU A 69 -16.60 -8.18 -18.16
N ALA A 70 -15.67 -9.05 -17.80
CA ALA A 70 -15.45 -10.33 -18.48
C ALA A 70 -16.70 -11.23 -18.40
N LEU A 71 -17.30 -11.32 -17.20
CA LEU A 71 -18.54 -12.08 -16.99
C LEU A 71 -19.72 -11.50 -17.78
N ALA A 72 -19.87 -10.18 -17.82
CA ALA A 72 -20.98 -9.49 -18.49
C ALA A 72 -21.03 -9.79 -19.99
N VAL A 73 -19.89 -10.05 -20.63
CA VAL A 73 -19.78 -10.36 -22.07
C VAL A 73 -19.23 -11.76 -22.34
N ARG A 74 -19.12 -12.60 -21.32
CA ARG A 74 -18.58 -13.97 -21.42
C ARG A 74 -17.21 -14.05 -22.13
N GLY A 75 -16.33 -13.09 -21.83
CA GLY A 75 -15.00 -13.00 -22.43
C GLY A 75 -14.97 -12.73 -23.94
N SER A 76 -16.07 -12.33 -24.55
CA SER A 76 -16.17 -12.18 -26.01
C SER A 76 -15.47 -10.92 -26.55
N TYR A 77 -15.01 -10.00 -25.71
CA TYR A 77 -14.35 -8.77 -26.13
C TYR A 77 -13.06 -8.51 -25.34
N PRO A 78 -11.94 -8.11 -25.99
CA PRO A 78 -10.68 -7.86 -25.29
C PRO A 78 -10.74 -6.55 -24.49
N ILE A 79 -10.39 -6.63 -23.21
CA ILE A 79 -10.27 -5.49 -22.31
C ILE A 79 -8.84 -5.39 -21.77
N LEU A 80 -8.35 -4.17 -21.57
CA LEU A 80 -7.12 -3.87 -20.83
C LEU A 80 -7.51 -3.07 -19.60
N CYS A 81 -7.55 -3.73 -18.45
CA CYS A 81 -7.89 -3.09 -17.17
C CYS A 81 -6.63 -2.70 -16.41
N LYS A 82 -6.50 -1.43 -16.01
CA LYS A 82 -5.34 -0.83 -15.35
C LYS A 82 -5.78 0.17 -14.28
N THR A 83 -4.87 0.48 -13.37
CA THR A 83 -4.95 1.74 -12.61
C THR A 83 -4.30 2.86 -13.42
N PRO A 84 -4.63 4.15 -13.20
CA PRO A 84 -3.97 5.24 -13.92
C PRO A 84 -2.45 5.15 -13.87
N LEU A 85 -1.85 5.08 -12.68
CA LEU A 85 -0.39 4.96 -12.54
C LEU A 85 0.16 3.68 -13.18
N GLY A 86 -0.53 2.55 -13.04
CA GLY A 86 -0.12 1.29 -13.66
C GLY A 86 -0.10 1.37 -15.19
N PHE A 87 -1.07 2.05 -15.79
CA PHE A 87 -1.08 2.30 -17.23
C PHE A 87 0.09 3.20 -17.66
N LEU A 88 0.28 4.33 -16.98
CA LEU A 88 1.38 5.26 -17.30
C LEU A 88 2.75 4.59 -17.17
N THR A 89 2.92 3.76 -16.14
CA THR A 89 4.16 2.99 -15.93
C THR A 89 4.45 2.07 -17.12
N ASP A 90 3.45 1.30 -17.54
CA ASP A 90 3.62 0.36 -18.67
C ASP A 90 3.90 1.11 -19.96
N GLU A 91 3.21 2.24 -20.21
CA GLU A 91 3.40 3.04 -21.41
C GLU A 91 4.79 3.70 -21.46
N VAL A 92 5.27 4.27 -20.37
CA VAL A 92 6.62 4.84 -20.26
C VAL A 92 7.70 3.78 -20.56
N ILE A 93 7.53 2.58 -20.01
CA ILE A 93 8.46 1.46 -20.24
C ILE A 93 8.36 0.96 -21.70
N LEU A 94 7.15 0.77 -22.22
CA LEU A 94 6.93 0.26 -23.57
C LEU A 94 7.44 1.23 -24.65
N PHE A 95 7.23 2.52 -24.45
CA PHE A 95 7.65 3.57 -25.37
C PHE A 95 8.93 4.29 -24.95
N TRP A 96 9.73 3.66 -24.09
CA TRP A 96 11.01 4.19 -23.66
C TRP A 96 11.91 4.70 -24.79
N PRO A 97 11.98 4.03 -25.96
CA PRO A 97 12.76 4.53 -27.10
C PRO A 97 12.43 5.96 -27.52
N LEU A 98 11.15 6.36 -27.47
CA LEU A 98 10.73 7.73 -27.82
C LEU A 98 11.19 8.75 -26.75
N ILE A 99 11.24 8.33 -25.48
CA ILE A 99 11.58 9.19 -24.36
C ILE A 99 13.09 9.43 -24.31
N PHE A 100 13.92 8.37 -24.36
CA PHE A 100 15.35 8.58 -24.30
C PHE A 100 15.91 9.30 -25.54
N GLU A 101 15.29 9.11 -26.71
CA GLU A 101 15.61 9.89 -27.93
C GLU A 101 15.34 11.38 -27.70
N SER A 102 14.18 11.76 -27.15
CA SER A 102 13.82 13.15 -26.92
C SER A 102 14.67 13.83 -25.83
N LEU A 103 15.14 13.05 -24.85
CA LEU A 103 15.95 13.55 -23.73
C LEU A 103 17.46 13.43 -23.96
N GLY A 104 17.91 12.80 -25.05
CA GLY A 104 19.32 12.54 -25.32
C GLY A 104 20.00 11.62 -24.31
N LEU A 105 19.24 10.73 -23.67
CA LEU A 105 19.74 9.78 -22.67
C LEU A 105 20.44 8.59 -23.31
N LYS A 106 21.24 7.85 -22.51
CA LYS A 106 21.80 6.57 -22.96
C LYS A 106 20.70 5.57 -23.24
N ALA A 107 20.81 4.84 -24.35
CA ALA A 107 19.89 3.77 -24.70
C ALA A 107 20.10 2.57 -23.75
N GLN A 108 19.40 2.57 -22.63
CA GLN A 108 19.39 1.49 -21.66
C GLN A 108 17.95 1.18 -21.26
N PHE A 109 17.64 -0.09 -20.95
CA PHE A 109 16.30 -0.48 -20.55
C PHE A 109 15.97 0.12 -19.17
N PRO A 110 14.82 0.80 -19.01
CA PRO A 110 14.46 1.46 -17.77
C PRO A 110 14.10 0.45 -16.67
N ARG A 111 14.38 0.80 -15.41
CA ARG A 111 14.03 0.01 -14.23
C ARG A 111 13.18 0.84 -13.27
N ARG A 112 12.02 0.31 -12.93
CA ARG A 112 11.15 0.94 -11.94
C ARG A 112 11.75 0.74 -10.55
N LEU A 113 11.80 1.82 -9.77
CA LEU A 113 12.16 1.77 -8.35
C LEU A 113 10.93 1.45 -7.48
N ARG A 114 11.14 0.67 -6.44
CA ARG A 114 10.18 0.56 -5.31
C ARG A 114 10.38 1.77 -4.40
N PRO A 115 9.33 2.26 -3.69
CA PRO A 115 9.42 3.44 -2.82
C PRO A 115 10.53 3.35 -1.76
N GLU A 116 10.76 2.16 -1.20
CA GLU A 116 11.78 1.92 -0.19
C GLU A 116 13.19 2.03 -0.78
N THR A 117 13.39 1.48 -1.98
CA THR A 117 14.66 1.59 -2.71
C THR A 117 14.89 3.02 -3.19
N GLU A 118 13.85 3.69 -3.68
CA GLU A 118 13.89 5.11 -4.03
C GLU A 118 14.39 5.95 -2.85
N GLN A 119 13.79 5.77 -1.69
CA GLN A 119 14.13 6.53 -0.49
C GLN A 119 15.57 6.26 -0.02
N GLU A 120 16.03 5.01 -0.05
CA GLU A 120 17.40 4.65 0.32
C GLU A 120 18.42 5.30 -0.61
N LEU A 121 18.17 5.25 -1.93
CA LEU A 121 19.07 5.86 -2.92
C LEU A 121 19.08 7.38 -2.82
N ALA A 122 17.91 8.01 -2.65
CA ALA A 122 17.80 9.45 -2.46
C ALA A 122 18.48 9.90 -1.17
N THR A 123 18.30 9.18 -0.05
CA THR A 123 19.01 9.45 1.21
C THR A 123 20.52 9.48 1.00
N ARG A 124 21.04 8.48 0.30
CA ARG A 124 22.48 8.41 -0.01
C ARG A 124 22.95 9.56 -0.91
N LEU A 125 22.20 9.87 -1.96
CA LEU A 125 22.54 10.94 -2.89
C LEU A 125 22.53 12.32 -2.22
N TRP A 126 21.61 12.52 -1.25
CA TRP A 126 21.43 13.78 -0.55
C TRP A 126 22.20 13.88 0.76
N GLN A 127 22.94 12.82 1.16
CA GLN A 127 23.67 12.77 2.44
C GLN A 127 24.49 14.03 2.75
N PRO A 128 25.23 14.65 1.79
CA PRO A 128 25.97 15.89 2.07
C PRO A 128 25.06 17.04 2.48
N ALA A 129 23.93 17.21 1.78
CA ALA A 129 22.95 18.26 2.08
C ALA A 129 22.16 17.98 3.36
N ILE A 130 21.80 16.72 3.60
CA ILE A 130 21.13 16.28 4.84
C ILE A 130 22.01 16.55 6.06
N ALA A 131 23.31 16.26 5.97
CA ALA A 131 24.28 16.54 7.05
C ALA A 131 24.41 18.04 7.36
N GLU A 132 24.20 18.89 6.36
CA GLU A 132 24.16 20.35 6.53
C GLU A 132 22.87 20.81 7.22
N PHE A 133 21.71 20.23 6.84
CA PHE A 133 20.41 20.58 7.42
C PHE A 133 20.19 20.05 8.83
N PHE A 134 20.72 18.87 9.13
CA PHE A 134 20.55 18.19 10.42
C PHE A 134 21.89 17.97 11.09
N GLN A 135 22.17 18.71 12.16
CA GLN A 135 23.46 18.63 12.91
C GLN A 135 23.71 17.28 13.56
N LEU A 136 22.67 16.47 13.77
CA LEU A 136 22.75 15.09 14.29
C LEU A 136 21.83 14.18 13.49
N PRO A 137 22.25 12.92 13.21
CA PRO A 137 21.36 11.93 12.60
C PRO A 137 20.10 11.79 13.43
N SER A 138 18.94 12.06 12.84
CA SER A 138 17.67 12.04 13.55
C SER A 138 16.62 11.23 12.76
N ILE A 139 15.58 10.79 13.47
CA ILE A 139 14.39 10.16 12.86
C ILE A 139 13.78 11.09 11.78
N ASN A 140 14.02 12.38 11.90
CA ASN A 140 13.50 13.40 10.97
C ASN A 140 14.13 13.33 9.58
N GLU A 141 15.37 12.84 9.42
CA GLU A 141 16.02 12.71 8.09
C GLU A 141 15.25 11.81 7.15
N TYR A 142 14.86 10.63 7.64
CA TYR A 142 14.13 9.65 6.83
C TYR A 142 12.76 10.17 6.40
N ARG A 143 12.07 10.86 7.33
CA ARG A 143 10.79 11.52 7.05
C ARG A 143 10.96 12.66 6.04
N PHE A 144 11.97 13.48 6.19
CA PHE A 144 12.32 14.56 5.26
C PHE A 144 12.52 14.04 3.84
N VAL A 145 13.37 13.02 3.67
CA VAL A 145 13.64 12.42 2.35
C VAL A 145 12.33 11.95 1.71
N ARG A 146 11.47 11.26 2.48
CA ARG A 146 10.18 10.79 1.95
C ARG A 146 9.29 11.96 1.53
N GLN A 147 9.18 13.00 2.34
CA GLN A 147 8.38 14.18 2.03
C GLN A 147 8.87 14.90 0.75
N VAL A 148 10.18 15.03 0.56
CA VAL A 148 10.74 15.64 -0.65
C VAL A 148 10.47 14.78 -1.90
N LEU A 149 10.55 13.45 -1.80
CA LEU A 149 10.19 12.54 -2.89
C LEU A 149 8.68 12.57 -3.20
N ASP A 150 7.84 12.73 -2.19
CA ASP A 150 6.39 12.86 -2.37
C ASP A 150 6.02 14.14 -3.14
N LEU A 151 6.78 15.24 -2.98
CA LEU A 151 6.60 16.47 -3.78
C LEU A 151 6.80 16.21 -5.28
N LEU A 152 7.82 15.44 -5.65
CA LEU A 152 8.03 15.07 -7.06
C LEU A 152 6.88 14.24 -7.60
N GLN A 153 6.33 13.32 -6.78
CA GLN A 153 5.18 12.51 -7.17
C GLN A 153 3.91 13.37 -7.34
N LEU A 154 3.65 14.30 -6.41
CA LEU A 154 2.51 15.21 -6.46
C LEU A 154 2.59 16.14 -7.68
N ALA A 155 3.75 16.75 -7.91
CA ALA A 155 4.01 17.60 -9.05
C ALA A 155 3.77 16.85 -10.37
N GLY A 156 4.37 15.67 -10.51
CA GLY A 156 4.19 14.83 -11.69
C GLY A 156 2.74 14.44 -11.93
N ALA A 157 2.02 14.01 -10.88
CA ALA A 157 0.60 13.63 -10.94
C ALA A 157 -0.32 14.81 -11.34
N SER A 158 0.09 16.02 -11.00
CA SER A 158 -0.63 17.28 -11.31
C SER A 158 -0.22 17.91 -12.66
N GLY A 159 0.83 17.38 -13.32
CA GLY A 159 1.37 17.96 -14.54
C GLY A 159 2.14 19.25 -14.28
N VAL A 160 2.82 19.34 -13.15
CA VAL A 160 3.74 20.42 -12.80
C VAL A 160 5.18 19.90 -13.00
N PRO A 161 6.03 20.62 -13.78
CA PRO A 161 7.40 20.17 -13.98
C PRO A 161 8.22 20.29 -12.70
N ALA A 162 9.20 19.40 -12.52
CA ALA A 162 10.03 19.35 -11.31
C ALA A 162 10.71 20.70 -11.00
N GLU A 163 11.09 21.46 -12.04
CA GLU A 163 11.71 22.78 -11.93
C GLU A 163 10.82 23.85 -11.28
N LYS A 164 9.49 23.64 -11.28
CA LYS A 164 8.53 24.58 -10.68
C LYS A 164 8.10 24.21 -9.26
N ILE A 165 8.66 23.17 -8.68
CA ILE A 165 8.27 22.74 -7.33
C ILE A 165 8.68 23.78 -6.29
N ALA A 166 9.89 24.37 -6.40
CA ALA A 166 10.36 25.42 -5.50
C ALA A 166 9.42 26.64 -5.52
N GLU A 167 9.05 27.12 -6.72
CA GLU A 167 8.10 28.23 -6.91
C GLU A 167 6.74 27.90 -6.27
N ARG A 168 6.20 26.69 -6.51
CA ARG A 168 4.94 26.24 -5.93
C ARG A 168 4.96 26.18 -4.40
N LEU A 169 6.07 25.77 -3.81
CA LEU A 169 6.24 25.74 -2.35
C LEU A 169 6.28 27.16 -1.78
N ALA A 170 7.04 28.07 -2.41
CA ALA A 170 7.16 29.46 -1.97
C ALA A 170 5.83 30.23 -2.08
N ASP A 171 5.08 30.02 -3.15
CA ASP A 171 3.79 30.68 -3.38
C ASP A 171 2.67 30.08 -2.52
N GLY A 172 2.68 28.75 -2.38
CA GLY A 172 1.58 27.99 -1.77
C GLY A 172 1.63 27.83 -0.26
N LEU A 173 2.80 27.96 0.37
CA LEU A 173 3.00 27.77 1.82
C LEU A 173 3.67 28.99 2.46
N SER A 174 3.43 29.21 3.75
CA SER A 174 4.23 30.16 4.52
C SER A 174 5.61 29.55 4.84
N GLU A 175 6.63 30.40 4.95
CA GLU A 175 7.97 29.96 5.33
C GLU A 175 7.99 29.27 6.71
N THR A 176 7.16 29.75 7.62
CA THR A 176 7.00 29.15 8.96
C THR A 176 6.43 27.75 8.91
N ASP A 177 5.40 27.52 8.09
CA ASP A 177 4.78 26.20 7.93
C ASP A 177 5.73 25.24 7.23
N LEU A 178 6.44 25.71 6.21
CA LEU A 178 7.42 24.90 5.50
C LEU A 178 8.56 24.43 6.44
N LYS A 179 9.13 25.34 7.21
CA LYS A 179 10.18 25.02 8.21
C LYS A 179 9.68 24.07 9.30
N ARG A 180 8.47 24.30 9.80
CA ARG A 180 7.85 23.45 10.83
C ARG A 180 7.67 22.01 10.35
N VAL A 181 7.17 21.82 9.13
CA VAL A 181 6.83 20.49 8.61
C VAL A 181 8.08 19.74 8.16
N LEU A 182 9.01 20.40 7.48
CA LEU A 182 10.27 19.78 7.04
C LEU A 182 11.31 19.68 8.15
N ALA A 183 11.05 20.27 9.32
CA ALA A 183 11.97 20.34 10.45
C ALA A 183 13.34 20.96 10.12
N ILE A 184 13.38 21.92 9.17
CA ILE A 184 14.56 22.62 8.71
C ILE A 184 14.51 24.07 9.19
N ASN A 185 15.62 24.59 9.76
CA ASN A 185 15.74 25.98 10.24
C ASN A 185 16.59 26.87 9.31
N GLU A 186 16.58 26.61 8.01
CA GLU A 186 17.41 27.36 7.07
C GLU A 186 16.62 28.40 6.26
N GLN A 187 17.33 29.41 5.76
CA GLN A 187 16.83 30.34 4.75
C GLN A 187 16.82 29.66 3.38
N GLU A 188 15.93 30.08 2.46
CA GLU A 188 15.83 29.57 1.10
C GLU A 188 15.45 28.06 1.03
N THR A 189 14.61 27.61 1.96
CA THR A 189 14.17 26.20 2.02
C THR A 189 13.49 25.71 0.72
N PRO A 190 12.60 26.48 0.04
CA PRO A 190 11.98 26.02 -1.20
C PRO A 190 12.99 25.76 -2.31
N GLU A 191 13.97 26.62 -2.49
CA GLU A 191 15.02 26.53 -3.52
C GLU A 191 15.89 25.30 -3.29
N LYS A 192 16.35 25.11 -2.05
CA LYS A 192 17.16 23.93 -1.68
C LYS A 192 16.41 22.61 -1.89
N VAL A 193 15.12 22.55 -1.54
CA VAL A 193 14.26 21.39 -1.81
C VAL A 193 14.14 21.15 -3.32
N GLY A 194 13.94 22.21 -4.10
CA GLY A 194 13.91 22.14 -5.56
C GLY A 194 15.19 21.57 -6.15
N GLU A 195 16.36 22.04 -5.69
CA GLU A 195 17.67 21.53 -6.11
C GLU A 195 17.84 20.03 -5.82
N LEU A 196 17.44 19.57 -4.62
CA LEU A 196 17.48 18.16 -4.27
C LEU A 196 16.62 17.31 -5.21
N ILE A 197 15.42 17.77 -5.54
CA ILE A 197 14.49 17.08 -6.44
C ILE A 197 15.08 16.99 -7.84
N ILE A 198 15.62 18.08 -8.39
CA ILE A 198 16.24 18.10 -9.72
C ILE A 198 17.44 17.16 -9.74
N LYS A 199 18.31 17.23 -8.73
CA LYS A 199 19.47 16.34 -8.59
C LYS A 199 19.03 14.86 -8.57
N TRP A 200 17.96 14.52 -7.85
CA TRP A 200 17.42 13.15 -7.81
C TRP A 200 16.89 12.71 -9.18
N ARG A 201 16.07 13.54 -9.82
CA ARG A 201 15.49 13.25 -11.13
C ARG A 201 16.58 12.99 -12.17
N ASP A 202 17.53 13.91 -12.29
CA ASP A 202 18.57 13.85 -13.31
C ASP A 202 19.52 12.66 -13.08
N TRP A 203 19.93 12.44 -11.83
CA TRP A 203 20.74 11.28 -11.43
C TRP A 203 20.04 9.95 -11.75
N SER A 204 18.73 9.89 -11.53
CA SER A 204 17.92 8.69 -11.80
C SER A 204 17.75 8.45 -13.30
N LEU A 205 17.47 9.50 -14.08
CA LEU A 205 17.29 9.40 -15.54
C LEU A 205 18.58 8.98 -16.24
N GLU A 206 19.74 9.50 -15.85
CA GLU A 206 21.05 9.07 -16.38
C GLU A 206 21.29 7.57 -16.21
N ARG A 207 20.70 6.95 -15.18
CA ARG A 207 20.83 5.53 -14.86
C ARG A 207 19.64 4.68 -15.32
N GLY A 208 18.64 5.30 -15.97
CA GLY A 208 17.41 4.62 -16.37
C GLY A 208 16.59 4.12 -15.20
N LEU A 209 16.63 4.81 -14.04
CA LEU A 209 15.87 4.49 -12.85
C LEU A 209 14.60 5.34 -12.80
N LEU A 210 13.46 4.70 -12.62
CA LEU A 210 12.16 5.35 -12.69
C LEU A 210 11.41 5.23 -11.37
N SER A 211 11.27 6.34 -10.65
CA SER A 211 10.33 6.47 -9.54
C SER A 211 8.94 6.86 -10.02
N TYR A 212 7.93 6.83 -9.14
CA TYR A 212 6.57 7.22 -9.53
C TYR A 212 6.47 8.67 -9.99
N GLY A 213 7.14 9.60 -9.31
CA GLY A 213 7.15 11.01 -9.71
C GLY A 213 7.78 11.21 -11.10
N ILE A 214 8.90 10.53 -11.35
CA ILE A 214 9.58 10.57 -12.66
C ILE A 214 8.69 9.94 -13.75
N ILE A 215 8.02 8.82 -13.48
CA ILE A 215 7.09 8.18 -14.44
C ILE A 215 5.97 9.15 -14.83
N TYR A 216 5.36 9.82 -13.85
CA TYR A 216 4.33 10.82 -14.13
C TYR A 216 4.86 11.91 -15.03
N GLU A 217 6.01 12.55 -14.69
CA GLU A 217 6.60 13.63 -15.46
C GLU A 217 6.97 13.19 -16.88
N LEU A 218 7.62 12.04 -17.05
CA LEU A 218 7.98 11.51 -18.35
C LEU A 218 6.77 11.26 -19.24
N TYR A 219 5.69 10.76 -18.65
CA TYR A 219 4.48 10.50 -19.41
C TYR A 219 3.87 11.80 -19.96
N TRP A 220 3.48 12.72 -19.09
CA TRP A 220 2.73 13.90 -19.54
C TRP A 220 3.58 14.90 -20.31
N ARG A 221 4.87 15.01 -19.99
CA ARG A 221 5.76 16.03 -20.56
C ARG A 221 6.41 15.59 -21.86
N TYR A 222 6.76 14.31 -22.01
CA TYR A 222 7.56 13.83 -23.14
C TYR A 222 6.83 12.78 -23.98
N LEU A 223 6.16 11.81 -23.39
CA LEU A 223 5.53 10.73 -24.12
C LEU A 223 4.16 11.13 -24.68
N PHE A 224 3.27 11.67 -23.86
CA PHE A 224 1.91 11.99 -24.24
C PHE A 224 1.81 13.02 -25.38
N PRO A 225 2.67 14.09 -25.46
CA PRO A 225 2.66 15.02 -26.59
C PRO A 225 3.23 14.47 -27.90
N ASP A 226 3.94 13.31 -27.88
CA ASP A 226 4.50 12.72 -29.08
C ASP A 226 3.40 12.17 -30.00
N SER A 227 3.31 12.68 -31.23
CA SER A 227 2.29 12.29 -32.22
C SER A 227 2.36 10.81 -32.60
N ARG A 228 3.55 10.19 -32.58
CA ARG A 228 3.76 8.76 -32.84
C ARG A 228 3.10 7.93 -31.74
N TYR A 229 3.23 8.34 -30.49
CA TYR A 229 2.58 7.70 -29.36
C TYR A 229 1.06 7.85 -29.42
N GLN A 230 0.55 9.06 -29.67
CA GLN A 230 -0.89 9.31 -29.79
C GLN A 230 -1.52 8.44 -30.88
N GLN A 231 -0.88 8.31 -32.04
CA GLN A 231 -1.32 7.42 -33.10
C GLN A 231 -1.38 5.94 -32.66
N GLN A 232 -0.45 5.49 -31.80
CA GLN A 232 -0.49 4.14 -31.25
C GLN A 232 -1.65 3.95 -30.27
N LEU A 233 -1.98 4.93 -29.44
CA LEU A 233 -3.17 4.89 -28.59
C LEU A 233 -4.44 4.69 -29.43
N LEU A 234 -4.61 5.48 -30.50
CA LEU A 234 -5.76 5.41 -31.40
C LEU A 234 -5.85 4.07 -32.16
N LYS A 235 -4.73 3.43 -32.44
CA LYS A 235 -4.69 2.10 -33.08
C LYS A 235 -5.00 0.97 -32.10
N ARG A 236 -4.62 1.08 -30.83
CA ARG A 236 -4.74 0.01 -29.83
C ARG A 236 -6.12 -0.04 -29.19
N PHE A 237 -6.74 1.11 -29.00
CA PHE A 237 -7.99 1.21 -28.25
C PHE A 237 -9.17 1.66 -29.14
N ARG A 238 -10.38 1.35 -28.69
CA ARG A 238 -11.63 1.70 -29.36
C ARG A 238 -12.61 2.45 -28.45
N GLY A 239 -12.40 2.40 -27.15
CA GLY A 239 -13.18 3.07 -26.14
C GLY A 239 -12.49 3.05 -24.81
N VAL A 240 -12.96 3.88 -23.88
CA VAL A 240 -12.43 4.00 -22.53
C VAL A 240 -13.56 3.95 -21.50
N PHE A 241 -13.36 3.14 -20.45
CA PHE A 241 -14.25 3.06 -19.31
C PHE A 241 -13.44 3.37 -18.07
N ALA A 242 -13.89 4.31 -17.24
CA ALA A 242 -13.16 4.69 -16.04
C ALA A 242 -14.10 4.75 -14.84
N ASP A 243 -13.81 3.92 -13.85
CA ASP A 243 -14.62 3.78 -12.63
C ASP A 243 -14.00 4.55 -11.45
N ASP A 244 -14.82 5.35 -10.73
CA ASP A 244 -14.42 6.24 -9.65
C ASP A 244 -13.32 7.23 -10.06
N VAL A 245 -13.59 8.04 -11.10
CA VAL A 245 -12.63 9.03 -11.61
C VAL A 245 -12.32 10.14 -10.60
N ASP A 246 -13.13 10.30 -9.56
CA ASP A 246 -12.88 11.19 -8.42
C ASP A 246 -11.62 10.82 -7.63
N ASP A 247 -11.09 9.61 -7.80
CA ASP A 247 -9.87 9.13 -7.15
C ASP A 247 -8.63 9.16 -8.07
N TYR A 248 -8.71 9.82 -9.24
CA TYR A 248 -7.61 9.83 -10.22
C TYR A 248 -6.73 11.09 -10.15
N PRO A 249 -5.45 11.00 -10.55
CA PRO A 249 -4.58 12.15 -10.67
C PRO A 249 -5.00 13.07 -11.80
N ALA A 250 -4.64 14.36 -11.71
CA ALA A 250 -5.02 15.39 -12.68
C ALA A 250 -4.62 15.02 -14.12
N ILE A 251 -3.44 14.45 -14.35
CA ILE A 251 -2.98 14.05 -15.69
C ILE A 251 -3.84 12.95 -16.34
N ALA A 252 -4.61 12.21 -15.56
CA ALA A 252 -5.56 11.24 -16.14
C ALA A 252 -6.66 11.95 -16.93
N LYS A 253 -7.07 13.16 -16.51
CA LYS A 253 -8.06 13.96 -17.28
C LYS A 253 -7.56 14.28 -18.67
N ASP A 254 -6.28 14.62 -18.82
CA ASP A 254 -5.70 14.99 -20.11
C ASP A 254 -5.76 13.79 -21.07
N LEU A 255 -5.44 12.58 -20.59
CA LEU A 255 -5.58 11.34 -21.34
C LEU A 255 -7.05 11.04 -21.69
N LEU A 256 -7.98 11.18 -20.74
CA LEU A 256 -9.39 10.94 -20.96
C LEU A 256 -9.98 11.97 -21.94
N SER A 257 -9.56 13.24 -21.86
CA SER A 257 -9.93 14.29 -22.80
C SER A 257 -9.46 13.97 -24.22
N PHE A 258 -8.24 13.46 -24.38
CA PHE A 258 -7.72 13.04 -25.67
C PHE A 258 -8.61 11.97 -26.36
N PHE A 259 -9.12 11.00 -25.59
CA PHE A 259 -10.05 10.02 -26.14
C PHE A 259 -11.40 10.63 -26.53
N LEU A 260 -11.88 11.60 -25.75
CA LEU A 260 -13.08 12.36 -26.08
C LEU A 260 -12.91 13.20 -27.37
N ASP A 261 -11.72 13.78 -27.57
CA ASP A 261 -11.39 14.58 -28.76
C ASP A 261 -11.35 13.74 -30.06
N HIS A 262 -11.21 12.42 -29.91
CA HIS A 262 -11.16 11.48 -31.04
C HIS A 262 -12.39 10.58 -31.11
N ASP A 263 -13.54 11.01 -30.59
CA ASP A 263 -14.84 10.33 -30.65
C ASP A 263 -14.83 8.87 -30.17
N PHE A 264 -14.00 8.57 -29.16
CA PHE A 264 -14.02 7.27 -28.52
C PHE A 264 -15.27 7.10 -27.65
N PHE A 265 -15.87 5.92 -27.70
CA PHE A 265 -16.93 5.59 -26.74
C PHE A 265 -16.36 5.61 -25.34
N SER A 266 -16.89 6.50 -24.51
CA SER A 266 -16.34 6.77 -23.18
C SER A 266 -17.45 6.74 -22.14
N VAL A 267 -17.19 6.03 -21.02
CA VAL A 267 -18.08 5.97 -19.86
C VAL A 267 -17.27 6.21 -18.60
N PHE A 268 -17.69 7.17 -17.80
CA PHE A 268 -17.02 7.57 -16.56
C PHE A 268 -17.98 7.48 -15.40
N THR A 269 -17.50 6.99 -14.24
CA THR A 269 -18.26 7.09 -12.98
C THR A 269 -17.60 8.09 -12.04
N TYR A 270 -18.42 8.83 -11.31
CA TYR A 270 -17.95 9.87 -10.41
C TYR A 270 -18.81 9.89 -9.13
N ASN A 271 -18.14 10.02 -7.98
CA ASN A 271 -18.80 10.23 -6.69
C ASN A 271 -18.47 11.63 -6.17
N PRO A 272 -19.40 12.59 -6.18
CA PRO A 272 -19.12 13.96 -5.74
C PRO A 272 -18.72 14.05 -4.26
N GLN A 273 -19.09 13.05 -3.46
CA GLN A 273 -18.75 12.96 -2.03
C GLN A 273 -17.72 11.86 -1.72
N GLY A 274 -17.20 11.17 -2.72
CA GLY A 274 -16.20 10.11 -2.53
C GLY A 274 -14.86 10.69 -2.09
N LYS A 275 -14.11 11.20 -3.04
CA LYS A 275 -12.83 11.87 -2.86
C LYS A 275 -11.92 11.15 -1.85
N ILE A 276 -11.84 9.79 -1.93
CA ILE A 276 -11.15 8.97 -0.93
C ILE A 276 -9.64 9.24 -0.97
N ARG A 277 -9.10 9.47 -2.15
CA ARG A 277 -7.67 9.72 -2.39
C ARG A 277 -7.30 11.20 -2.46
N LEU A 278 -8.22 12.11 -2.09
CA LEU A 278 -7.91 13.53 -1.96
C LEU A 278 -6.83 13.73 -0.89
N GLY A 279 -5.84 14.56 -1.19
CA GLY A 279 -4.66 14.72 -0.33
C GLY A 279 -3.57 13.66 -0.54
N LEU A 280 -3.78 12.70 -1.43
CA LEU A 280 -2.74 11.82 -1.99
C LEU A 280 -2.35 12.35 -3.39
N THR A 281 -2.81 11.73 -4.46
CA THR A 281 -2.50 12.19 -5.84
C THR A 281 -3.77 12.55 -6.63
N ALA A 282 -4.96 12.39 -6.06
CA ALA A 282 -6.21 12.63 -6.74
C ALA A 282 -6.54 14.13 -6.83
N ASP A 283 -7.18 14.50 -7.94
CA ASP A 283 -7.68 15.86 -8.19
C ASP A 283 -9.13 15.79 -8.73
N PRO A 284 -10.10 15.47 -7.84
CA PRO A 284 -11.47 15.19 -8.24
C PRO A 284 -12.16 16.36 -8.92
N ASP A 285 -11.95 17.60 -8.45
CA ASP A 285 -12.61 18.78 -8.98
C ASP A 285 -12.13 19.13 -10.41
N TYR A 286 -10.86 18.85 -10.70
CA TYR A 286 -10.35 18.96 -12.03
C TYR A 286 -10.92 17.88 -12.97
N LEU A 287 -11.06 16.63 -12.49
CA LEU A 287 -11.64 15.52 -13.24
C LEU A 287 -13.14 15.76 -13.52
N GLN A 288 -13.88 16.39 -12.61
CA GLN A 288 -15.30 16.69 -12.76
C GLN A 288 -15.59 17.53 -14.01
N LYS A 289 -14.65 18.34 -14.48
CA LYS A 289 -14.81 19.12 -15.72
C LYS A 289 -15.05 18.28 -16.98
N LEU A 290 -14.76 16.97 -16.95
CA LEU A 290 -15.10 16.06 -18.04
C LEU A 290 -16.62 15.92 -18.22
N ALA A 291 -17.41 16.08 -17.15
CA ALA A 291 -18.87 15.99 -17.18
C ALA A 291 -19.50 16.94 -18.20
N ALA A 292 -18.92 18.13 -18.39
CA ALA A 292 -19.43 19.14 -19.37
C ALA A 292 -19.42 18.63 -20.83
N ARG A 293 -18.66 17.54 -21.10
CA ARG A 293 -18.52 16.94 -22.44
C ARG A 293 -19.31 15.64 -22.58
N CYS A 294 -20.04 15.24 -21.55
CA CYS A 294 -20.72 13.95 -21.46
C CYS A 294 -22.22 14.13 -21.25
N GLN A 295 -22.97 13.11 -21.60
CA GLN A 295 -24.35 12.99 -21.16
C GLN A 295 -24.35 12.55 -19.69
N ILE A 296 -24.95 13.36 -18.82
CA ILE A 296 -25.01 13.06 -17.37
C ILE A 296 -26.11 12.03 -17.12
N MET A 297 -25.76 10.96 -16.43
CA MET A 297 -26.67 9.94 -15.91
C MET A 297 -26.63 9.98 -14.37
N PRO A 298 -27.53 10.71 -13.71
CA PRO A 298 -27.57 10.77 -12.26
C PRO A 298 -28.18 9.49 -11.67
N LEU A 299 -27.58 9.00 -10.58
CA LEU A 299 -28.07 7.89 -9.78
C LEU A 299 -28.40 8.41 -8.37
N SER A 300 -29.67 8.39 -8.00
CA SER A 300 -30.19 9.06 -6.82
C SER A 300 -30.39 8.15 -5.59
N THR A 301 -30.07 6.87 -5.68
CA THR A 301 -30.27 5.95 -4.56
C THR A 301 -29.19 6.18 -3.50
N THR A 302 -29.63 6.55 -2.29
CA THR A 302 -28.81 6.54 -1.08
C THR A 302 -29.17 5.31 -0.28
N GLU A 303 -28.19 4.48 0.06
CA GLU A 303 -28.39 3.25 0.81
C GLU A 303 -27.90 3.39 2.27
N GLY A 304 -28.22 2.39 3.07
CA GLY A 304 -27.78 2.30 4.47
C GLY A 304 -28.44 3.35 5.36
N LEU A 305 -27.83 3.59 6.51
CA LEU A 305 -28.31 4.58 7.48
C LEU A 305 -28.12 6.02 6.98
N ALA A 306 -27.34 6.23 5.93
CA ALA A 306 -27.13 7.56 5.36
C ALA A 306 -28.42 8.20 4.85
N ALA A 307 -29.34 7.42 4.29
CA ALA A 307 -30.60 7.90 3.76
C ALA A 307 -31.49 8.60 4.81
N GLN A 308 -31.37 8.16 6.06
CA GLN A 308 -32.22 8.61 7.14
C GLN A 308 -31.52 9.55 8.13
N PHE A 309 -30.23 9.35 8.38
CA PHE A 309 -29.53 9.95 9.52
C PHE A 309 -28.32 10.80 9.18
N SER A 310 -27.90 10.93 7.90
CA SER A 310 -26.73 11.73 7.54
C SER A 310 -26.80 13.16 8.08
N GLU A 311 -27.91 13.85 7.86
CA GLU A 311 -28.03 15.25 8.27
C GLU A 311 -28.02 15.40 9.80
N THR A 312 -28.68 14.50 10.53
CA THR A 312 -28.65 14.48 12.01
C THR A 312 -27.24 14.29 12.56
N VAL A 313 -26.51 13.30 12.02
CA VAL A 313 -25.12 13.01 12.44
C VAL A 313 -24.20 14.19 12.13
N LEU A 314 -24.35 14.79 10.96
CA LEU A 314 -23.48 15.91 10.55
C LEU A 314 -23.80 17.20 11.33
N SER A 315 -25.07 17.46 11.65
CA SER A 315 -25.45 18.61 12.48
C SER A 315 -24.86 18.53 13.88
N LEU A 316 -24.82 17.33 14.49
CA LEU A 316 -24.20 17.09 15.80
C LEU A 316 -22.68 17.36 15.83
N ILE A 317 -22.01 17.24 14.69
CA ILE A 317 -20.58 17.50 14.60
C ILE A 317 -20.27 18.94 14.23
N SER A 318 -21.12 19.55 13.39
CA SER A 318 -20.88 20.89 12.87
C SER A 318 -21.38 22.00 13.80
N ASP A 319 -22.44 21.73 14.57
CA ASP A 319 -23.04 22.68 15.49
C ASP A 319 -22.86 22.21 16.93
N GLY A 320 -21.83 22.75 17.61
CA GLY A 320 -21.51 22.41 19.00
C GLY A 320 -22.61 22.74 20.02
N ASN A 321 -23.70 23.44 19.60
CA ASN A 321 -24.86 23.75 20.42
C ASN A 321 -26.07 22.84 20.13
N TYR A 322 -25.93 21.91 19.19
CA TYR A 322 -27.02 20.98 18.87
C TYR A 322 -27.15 19.92 19.97
N LEU A 323 -28.22 20.00 20.76
CA LEU A 323 -28.54 19.07 21.86
C LEU A 323 -29.57 18.02 21.41
N GLY A 324 -29.29 17.29 20.35
CA GLY A 324 -30.13 16.20 19.84
C GLY A 324 -29.66 14.83 20.34
N ASN A 325 -30.60 13.91 20.55
CA ASN A 325 -30.26 12.51 20.78
C ASN A 325 -30.18 11.78 19.44
N LEU A 326 -29.21 10.86 19.33
CA LEU A 326 -29.12 9.95 18.18
C LEU A 326 -30.23 8.87 18.28
N PRO A 327 -30.71 8.37 17.14
CA PRO A 327 -31.67 7.25 17.10
C PRO A 327 -31.09 5.96 17.68
N ASP A 328 -31.95 5.00 18.03
CA ASP A 328 -31.57 3.69 18.62
C ASP A 328 -30.59 2.85 17.78
N GLN A 329 -30.40 3.18 16.52
CA GLN A 329 -29.39 2.58 15.64
C GLN A 329 -27.97 2.95 16.05
N PHE A 330 -27.79 4.01 16.83
CA PHE A 330 -26.49 4.48 17.32
C PHE A 330 -26.36 4.19 18.82
N ILE A 331 -25.37 3.41 19.17
CA ILE A 331 -25.12 2.97 20.54
C ILE A 331 -23.68 3.36 20.91
N SER A 332 -23.45 3.90 22.10
CA SER A 332 -22.10 4.23 22.58
C SER A 332 -21.58 3.19 23.56
N LEU A 333 -20.35 2.73 23.34
CA LEU A 333 -19.62 1.88 24.25
C LEU A 333 -18.47 2.72 24.83
N GLN A 334 -18.56 3.04 26.11
CA GLN A 334 -17.67 3.98 26.79
C GLN A 334 -16.79 3.27 27.81
N THR A 335 -15.52 3.66 27.87
CA THR A 335 -14.52 3.11 28.78
C THR A 335 -13.51 4.18 29.19
N THR A 336 -12.78 3.94 30.27
CA THR A 336 -11.72 4.86 30.69
C THR A 336 -10.42 4.63 29.92
N SER A 337 -10.11 3.37 29.59
CA SER A 337 -8.85 3.02 28.95
C SER A 337 -9.05 2.30 27.61
N ARG A 338 -8.13 2.52 26.68
CA ARG A 338 -8.15 1.87 25.36
C ARG A 338 -8.04 0.33 25.45
N ALA A 339 -7.30 -0.19 26.40
CA ALA A 339 -7.21 -1.65 26.60
C ALA A 339 -8.54 -2.25 27.03
N GLU A 340 -9.32 -1.55 27.84
CA GLU A 340 -10.66 -1.93 28.23
C GLU A 340 -11.63 -1.79 27.04
N LEU A 341 -11.50 -0.73 26.24
CA LEU A 341 -12.28 -0.53 25.03
C LEU A 341 -12.17 -1.73 24.08
N LEU A 342 -10.96 -2.16 23.77
CA LEU A 342 -10.73 -3.30 22.87
C LEU A 342 -11.38 -4.60 23.41
N ARG A 343 -11.24 -4.85 24.73
CA ARG A 343 -11.87 -6.02 25.37
C ARG A 343 -13.39 -5.95 25.34
N LYS A 344 -13.98 -4.80 25.70
CA LYS A 344 -15.44 -4.63 25.69
C LYS A 344 -15.99 -4.71 24.26
N THR A 345 -15.31 -4.11 23.27
CA THR A 345 -15.69 -4.22 21.86
C THR A 345 -15.70 -5.68 21.40
N ALA A 346 -14.64 -6.43 21.69
CA ALA A 346 -14.60 -7.85 21.35
C ALA A 346 -15.69 -8.64 22.08
N THR A 347 -15.97 -8.35 23.36
CA THR A 347 -17.03 -9.00 24.14
C THR A 347 -18.41 -8.73 23.56
N ALA A 348 -18.70 -7.48 23.16
CA ALA A 348 -19.95 -7.09 22.51
C ALA A 348 -20.17 -7.85 21.19
N ILE A 349 -19.11 -7.98 20.38
CA ILE A 349 -19.15 -8.76 19.13
C ILE A 349 -19.43 -10.23 19.43
N ILE A 350 -18.71 -10.83 20.40
CA ILE A 350 -18.89 -12.24 20.80
C ILE A 350 -20.32 -12.51 21.28
N GLN A 351 -20.87 -11.60 22.09
CA GLN A 351 -22.24 -11.73 22.59
C GLN A 351 -23.26 -11.66 21.46
N ALA A 352 -23.18 -10.64 20.58
CA ALA A 352 -24.09 -10.47 19.46
C ALA A 352 -24.06 -11.67 18.49
N VAL A 353 -22.89 -12.21 18.21
CA VAL A 353 -22.76 -13.39 17.33
C VAL A 353 -23.30 -14.64 18.01
N LYS A 354 -23.01 -14.88 19.30
CA LYS A 354 -23.50 -16.04 20.05
C LYS A 354 -25.00 -16.01 20.29
N GLN A 355 -25.59 -14.83 20.45
CA GLN A 355 -27.04 -14.64 20.58
C GLN A 355 -27.78 -14.74 19.23
N GLY A 356 -27.04 -14.78 18.12
CA GLY A 356 -27.60 -14.88 16.77
C GLY A 356 -28.23 -13.59 16.24
N GLU A 357 -27.92 -12.44 16.86
CA GLU A 357 -28.41 -11.13 16.40
C GLU A 357 -27.80 -10.73 15.05
N VAL A 358 -26.52 -11.07 14.86
CA VAL A 358 -25.75 -10.75 13.67
C VAL A 358 -24.72 -11.84 13.40
N LYS A 359 -24.40 -12.09 12.13
CA LYS A 359 -23.33 -13.02 11.77
C LYS A 359 -21.97 -12.31 11.75
N ALA A 360 -20.88 -13.07 11.96
CA ALA A 360 -19.53 -12.53 11.92
C ALA A 360 -19.23 -11.79 10.62
N GLU A 361 -19.66 -12.32 9.48
CA GLU A 361 -19.49 -11.73 8.14
C GLU A 361 -20.27 -10.42 7.91
N GLU A 362 -21.22 -10.10 8.80
CA GLU A 362 -22.04 -8.90 8.75
C GLU A 362 -21.51 -7.78 9.65
N ILE A 363 -20.34 -7.98 10.29
CA ILE A 363 -19.75 -7.02 11.23
C ILE A 363 -18.46 -6.44 10.63
N ALA A 364 -18.32 -5.11 10.73
CA ALA A 364 -17.05 -4.44 10.49
C ALA A 364 -16.62 -3.64 11.72
N VAL A 365 -15.33 -3.75 12.05
CA VAL A 365 -14.64 -2.92 13.03
C VAL A 365 -13.75 -1.94 12.29
N ILE A 366 -14.01 -0.66 12.44
CA ILE A 366 -13.39 0.42 11.66
C ILE A 366 -12.71 1.39 12.62
N ALA A 367 -11.44 1.67 12.41
CA ALA A 367 -10.67 2.61 13.20
C ALA A 367 -10.07 3.73 12.34
N PRO A 368 -9.80 4.92 12.88
CA PRO A 368 -9.07 5.96 12.16
C PRO A 368 -7.61 5.58 11.91
N GLY A 369 -7.01 4.89 12.88
CA GLY A 369 -5.69 4.26 12.78
C GLY A 369 -5.71 2.94 13.54
N LEU A 370 -5.38 1.86 12.87
CA LEU A 370 -5.36 0.53 13.48
C LEU A 370 -3.92 0.11 13.73
N ASP A 371 -3.44 0.37 14.96
CA ASP A 371 -2.11 -0.07 15.36
C ASP A 371 -2.04 -1.59 15.59
N GLU A 372 -0.82 -2.12 15.68
CA GLU A 372 -0.58 -3.56 15.83
C GLU A 372 -1.18 -4.13 17.13
N ILE A 373 -1.17 -3.36 18.22
CA ILE A 373 -1.71 -3.79 19.51
C ILE A 373 -3.22 -3.96 19.44
N ALA A 374 -3.92 -2.97 18.89
CA ALA A 374 -5.37 -3.06 18.72
C ALA A 374 -5.77 -4.21 17.82
N ARG A 375 -5.09 -4.37 16.69
CA ARG A 375 -5.33 -5.46 15.75
C ARG A 375 -5.09 -6.82 16.39
N TYR A 376 -3.91 -7.01 17.02
CA TYR A 376 -3.57 -8.27 17.68
C TYR A 376 -4.55 -8.60 18.80
N SER A 377 -4.89 -7.64 19.66
CA SER A 377 -5.82 -7.86 20.78
C SER A 377 -7.20 -8.27 20.32
N LEU A 378 -7.77 -7.59 19.30
CA LEU A 378 -9.08 -7.96 18.76
C LEU A 378 -9.04 -9.33 18.08
N MET A 379 -8.01 -9.61 17.28
CA MET A 379 -7.86 -10.90 16.62
C MET A 379 -7.74 -12.04 17.63
N GLU A 380 -6.89 -11.90 18.65
CA GLU A 380 -6.67 -12.91 19.70
C GLU A 380 -7.97 -13.22 20.47
N ILE A 381 -8.68 -12.19 20.94
CA ILE A 381 -9.90 -12.37 21.73
C ILE A 381 -11.02 -12.99 20.88
N LEU A 382 -11.23 -12.51 19.66
CA LEU A 382 -12.30 -13.00 18.79
C LEU A 382 -12.01 -14.41 18.29
N THR A 383 -10.78 -14.69 17.85
CA THR A 383 -10.37 -16.04 17.40
C THR A 383 -10.41 -17.05 18.55
N GLY A 384 -9.96 -16.65 19.75
CA GLY A 384 -10.09 -17.47 20.95
C GLY A 384 -11.53 -17.83 21.33
N ALA A 385 -12.50 -16.99 20.93
CA ALA A 385 -13.92 -17.28 21.06
C ALA A 385 -14.54 -18.06 19.88
N GLY A 386 -13.73 -18.47 18.90
CA GLY A 386 -14.15 -19.18 17.69
C GLY A 386 -14.74 -18.30 16.59
N ILE A 387 -14.51 -16.97 16.65
CA ILE A 387 -14.99 -16.01 15.64
C ILE A 387 -13.79 -15.59 14.77
N PRO A 388 -13.73 -16.00 13.49
CA PRO A 388 -12.67 -15.59 12.59
C PRO A 388 -12.67 -14.08 12.35
N VAL A 389 -11.47 -13.50 12.17
CA VAL A 389 -11.28 -12.09 11.84
C VAL A 389 -10.51 -11.96 10.54
N GLN A 390 -10.98 -11.10 9.64
CA GLN A 390 -10.33 -10.81 8.37
C GLN A 390 -9.88 -9.35 8.33
N PRO A 391 -8.59 -9.06 8.55
CA PRO A 391 -8.07 -7.71 8.39
C PRO A 391 -8.03 -7.33 6.90
N LEU A 392 -8.36 -6.05 6.62
CA LEU A 392 -8.27 -5.48 5.28
C LEU A 392 -6.84 -5.00 5.02
N ASN A 393 -6.24 -5.51 3.94
CA ASN A 393 -4.90 -5.11 3.47
C ASN A 393 -3.87 -5.01 4.62
N GLU A 394 -3.72 -6.09 5.35
CA GLU A 394 -2.72 -6.17 6.41
C GLU A 394 -1.32 -6.07 5.80
N GLN A 395 -0.52 -5.17 6.33
CA GLN A 395 0.89 -5.00 5.93
C GLN A 395 1.75 -5.30 7.15
N ARG A 396 2.44 -6.45 7.13
CA ARG A 396 3.37 -6.82 8.20
C ARG A 396 4.79 -6.54 7.75
N PRO A 397 5.61 -5.83 8.56
CA PRO A 397 7.04 -5.71 8.27
C PRO A 397 7.67 -7.08 8.07
N LEU A 398 8.44 -7.27 7.01
CA LEU A 398 9.09 -8.56 6.73
C LEU A 398 9.93 -9.03 7.90
N ILE A 399 10.59 -8.10 8.58
CA ILE A 399 11.45 -8.39 9.73
C ILE A 399 10.66 -8.93 10.93
N SER A 400 9.36 -8.74 11.01
CA SER A 400 8.52 -9.35 12.06
C SER A 400 8.41 -10.87 11.93
N CYS A 401 8.61 -11.39 10.69
CA CYS A 401 8.57 -12.83 10.44
C CYS A 401 9.86 -13.53 10.89
N PRO A 402 9.80 -14.52 11.81
CA PRO A 402 10.98 -15.24 12.28
C PRO A 402 11.78 -15.93 11.17
N LEU A 403 11.12 -16.43 10.12
CA LEU A 403 11.79 -17.05 8.98
C LEU A 403 12.71 -16.05 8.27
N ILE A 404 12.23 -14.81 8.10
CA ILE A 404 13.01 -13.75 7.44
C ILE A 404 14.23 -13.40 8.29
N ARG A 405 14.08 -13.23 9.62
CA ARG A 405 15.20 -12.95 10.52
C ARG A 405 16.25 -14.07 10.48
N ALA A 406 15.80 -15.33 10.48
CA ALA A 406 16.70 -16.49 10.36
C ALA A 406 17.48 -16.49 9.04
N LEU A 407 16.83 -16.21 7.91
CA LEU A 407 17.47 -16.12 6.59
C LEU A 407 18.48 -14.96 6.51
N LEU A 408 18.18 -13.80 7.09
CA LEU A 408 19.12 -12.68 7.14
C LEU A 408 20.34 -12.99 8.02
N THR A 409 20.14 -13.66 9.15
CA THR A 409 21.22 -14.14 10.02
C THR A 409 22.10 -15.17 9.30
N LEU A 410 21.48 -16.05 8.52
CA LEU A 410 22.19 -17.02 7.69
C LEU A 410 23.09 -16.33 6.64
N LEU A 411 22.59 -15.30 5.94
CA LEU A 411 23.42 -14.50 5.04
C LEU A 411 24.63 -13.89 5.76
N ALA A 412 24.43 -13.36 6.96
CA ALA A 412 25.51 -12.77 7.75
C ALA A 412 26.55 -13.81 8.18
N LEU A 413 26.20 -15.10 8.29
CA LEU A 413 27.13 -16.19 8.55
C LEU A 413 27.86 -16.67 7.30
N VAL A 414 27.19 -16.69 6.15
CA VAL A 414 27.78 -17.22 4.89
C VAL A 414 28.77 -16.25 4.27
N TYR A 415 28.52 -14.95 4.35
CA TYR A 415 29.39 -13.92 3.77
C TYR A 415 30.30 -13.29 4.81
N ALA A 416 31.55 -13.02 4.42
CA ALA A 416 32.55 -12.38 5.28
C ALA A 416 32.22 -10.92 5.58
N ASN A 417 32.77 -10.39 6.67
CA ASN A 417 32.64 -9.01 7.14
C ASN A 417 31.21 -8.58 7.57
N LEU A 418 30.35 -9.54 7.89
CA LEU A 418 28.96 -9.30 8.30
C LEU A 418 28.67 -9.74 9.74
N GLY A 419 29.68 -10.16 10.51
CA GLY A 419 29.49 -10.71 11.87
C GLY A 419 28.81 -9.75 12.84
N ARG A 420 28.95 -8.43 12.66
CA ARG A 420 28.21 -7.42 13.44
C ARG A 420 26.70 -7.49 13.23
N LEU A 421 26.23 -8.12 12.16
CA LEU A 421 24.81 -8.29 11.85
C LEU A 421 24.25 -9.64 12.33
N ALA A 422 25.07 -10.48 12.98
CA ALA A 422 24.68 -11.77 13.54
C ALA A 422 24.91 -11.79 15.07
N PRO A 423 24.13 -11.04 15.88
CA PRO A 423 24.21 -11.12 17.31
C PRO A 423 23.79 -12.50 17.81
N GLN A 424 24.21 -12.85 19.01
CA GLN A 424 24.03 -14.18 19.60
C GLN A 424 22.57 -14.62 19.69
N GLU A 425 21.66 -13.69 20.03
CA GLU A 425 20.23 -13.94 20.09
C GLU A 425 19.64 -14.29 18.72
N ALA A 426 20.14 -13.65 17.65
CA ALA A 426 19.72 -13.95 16.29
C ALA A 426 20.22 -15.35 15.83
N ILE A 427 21.39 -15.78 16.30
CA ILE A 427 21.89 -17.14 16.09
C ILE A 427 20.97 -18.14 16.79
N ALA A 428 20.62 -17.91 18.05
CA ALA A 428 19.71 -18.79 18.79
C ALA A 428 18.34 -18.90 18.09
N GLU A 429 17.76 -17.77 17.66
CA GLU A 429 16.51 -17.79 16.89
C GLU A 429 16.65 -18.56 15.58
N MET A 430 17.70 -18.33 14.81
CA MET A 430 17.99 -19.03 13.57
C MET A 430 18.06 -20.56 13.77
N LEU A 431 18.71 -21.01 14.85
CA LEU A 431 18.82 -22.44 15.16
C LEU A 431 17.44 -23.05 15.47
N VAL A 432 16.59 -22.36 16.21
CA VAL A 432 15.20 -22.80 16.44
C VAL A 432 14.45 -22.95 15.12
N ILE A 433 14.52 -21.93 14.26
CA ILE A 433 13.76 -21.90 13.00
C ILE A 433 14.21 -23.01 12.05
N PHE A 434 15.52 -23.18 11.81
CA PHE A 434 16.04 -24.19 10.87
C PHE A 434 16.07 -25.61 11.43
N SER A 435 15.75 -25.79 12.74
CA SER A 435 15.56 -27.11 13.34
C SER A 435 14.11 -27.60 13.36
N ARG A 436 13.17 -26.77 12.92
CA ARG A 436 11.75 -27.15 12.82
C ARG A 436 11.58 -28.18 11.72
N TYR A 437 11.14 -29.36 12.13
CA TYR A 437 11.14 -30.51 11.24
C TYR A 437 9.80 -31.27 11.20
N ARG A 438 8.90 -31.04 12.17
CA ARG A 438 7.65 -31.79 12.28
C ARG A 438 6.51 -30.87 12.65
N TRP A 439 5.31 -31.25 12.19
CA TRP A 439 4.05 -30.69 12.64
C TRP A 439 3.49 -31.52 13.80
N ASP A 440 2.89 -30.87 14.79
CA ASP A 440 2.06 -31.54 15.77
C ASP A 440 0.64 -31.78 15.23
N GLU A 441 -0.22 -32.39 16.05
CA GLU A 441 -1.63 -32.66 15.71
C GLU A 441 -2.42 -31.35 15.47
N GLU A 442 -1.94 -30.20 15.98
CA GLU A 442 -2.52 -28.88 15.83
C GLU A 442 -1.88 -28.07 14.65
N GLN A 443 -1.06 -28.70 13.83
CA GLN A 443 -0.30 -28.08 12.71
C GLN A 443 0.75 -27.05 13.15
N ASN A 444 1.32 -27.16 14.35
CA ASN A 444 2.46 -26.34 14.79
C ASN A 444 3.78 -27.03 14.47
N LEU A 445 4.75 -26.26 13.94
CA LEU A 445 6.10 -26.74 13.68
C LEU A 445 6.88 -26.90 14.99
N ILE A 446 7.22 -28.14 15.37
CA ILE A 446 8.00 -28.43 16.56
C ILE A 446 9.50 -28.34 16.21
N PRO A 447 10.28 -27.48 16.90
CA PRO A 447 11.72 -27.43 16.73
C PRO A 447 12.43 -28.58 17.42
N ASP A 448 13.39 -29.23 16.76
CA ASP A 448 14.30 -30.20 17.38
C ASP A 448 15.26 -29.50 18.38
N ILE A 449 15.52 -28.22 18.17
CA ILE A 449 16.26 -27.33 19.08
C ILE A 449 15.28 -26.31 19.65
N ASP A 450 14.82 -26.50 20.88
CA ASP A 450 13.97 -25.51 21.57
C ASP A 450 14.74 -24.22 21.93
N PRO A 451 14.04 -23.11 22.24
CA PRO A 451 14.69 -21.83 22.51
C PRO A 451 15.74 -21.86 23.63
N ILE A 452 15.56 -22.67 24.67
CA ILE A 452 16.52 -22.79 25.78
C ILE A 452 17.80 -23.47 25.32
N ARG A 453 17.67 -24.59 24.62
CA ARG A 453 18.81 -25.29 24.01
C ARG A 453 19.52 -24.44 22.98
N ALA A 454 18.78 -23.70 22.16
CA ALA A 454 19.33 -22.81 21.16
C ALA A 454 20.19 -21.70 21.80
N GLY A 455 19.72 -21.09 22.90
CA GLY A 455 20.48 -20.14 23.68
C GLY A 455 21.78 -20.73 24.21
N LEU A 456 21.73 -21.91 24.83
CA LEU A 456 22.93 -22.62 25.33
C LEU A 456 23.92 -22.96 24.21
N ILE A 457 23.43 -23.38 23.05
CA ILE A 457 24.28 -23.67 21.90
C ILE A 457 24.91 -22.38 21.37
N ALA A 458 24.18 -21.29 21.27
CA ALA A 458 24.69 -19.99 20.86
C ALA A 458 25.77 -19.47 21.83
N ASP A 459 25.55 -19.64 23.16
CA ASP A 459 26.52 -19.24 24.17
C ASP A 459 27.87 -19.99 24.06
N HIS A 460 27.85 -21.25 23.74
CA HIS A 460 29.07 -22.10 23.80
C HIS A 460 29.63 -22.44 22.42
N CYS A 461 28.83 -22.45 21.39
CA CYS A 461 29.21 -22.91 20.06
C CYS A 461 29.21 -21.80 18.99
N TYR A 462 28.89 -20.54 19.33
CA TYR A 462 29.02 -19.44 18.41
C TYR A 462 30.25 -18.61 18.74
N GLN A 463 31.17 -18.51 17.77
CA GLN A 463 32.30 -17.62 17.83
C GLN A 463 31.94 -16.27 17.22
N VAL A 464 31.81 -15.26 18.08
CA VAL A 464 31.58 -13.88 17.66
C VAL A 464 32.85 -13.33 17.01
N ASP A 465 32.79 -13.06 15.72
CA ASP A 465 33.88 -12.46 14.96
C ASP A 465 33.28 -11.49 13.94
N PRO A 466 33.64 -10.19 13.95
CA PRO A 466 33.10 -9.22 13.00
C PRO A 466 33.37 -9.56 11.54
N GLU A 467 34.50 -10.20 11.22
CA GLU A 467 34.94 -10.51 9.88
C GLU A 467 34.49 -11.92 9.44
N ASN A 468 34.57 -12.90 10.33
CA ASN A 468 34.29 -14.29 10.00
C ASN A 468 33.56 -15.04 11.14
N PRO A 469 32.29 -14.75 11.35
CA PRO A 469 31.49 -15.42 12.39
C PRO A 469 31.37 -16.91 12.09
N ARG A 470 31.50 -17.77 13.12
CA ARG A 470 31.52 -19.22 12.96
C ARG A 470 30.65 -19.96 13.98
N LEU A 471 30.01 -21.02 13.53
CA LEU A 471 29.45 -22.04 14.41
C LEU A 471 30.52 -23.14 14.65
N LEU A 472 30.81 -23.39 15.90
CA LEU A 472 31.81 -24.38 16.33
C LEU A 472 31.15 -25.75 16.44
N ALA A 473 31.98 -26.81 16.49
CA ALA A 473 31.47 -28.17 16.69
C ALA A 473 30.66 -28.27 18.01
N ILE A 474 29.59 -29.03 18.01
CA ILE A 474 28.70 -29.17 19.20
C ILE A 474 29.47 -29.63 20.46
N LYS A 475 30.54 -30.41 20.28
CA LYS A 475 31.42 -30.87 21.37
C LYS A 475 32.18 -29.75 22.07
N THR A 476 32.21 -28.54 21.56
CA THR A 476 32.75 -27.36 22.24
C THR A 476 31.89 -27.00 23.47
N PHE A 477 30.62 -27.35 23.48
CA PHE A 477 29.77 -27.24 24.64
C PHE A 477 30.05 -28.38 25.65
N PRO A 478 30.53 -28.11 26.89
CA PRO A 478 30.95 -29.15 27.82
C PRO A 478 29.85 -30.16 28.23
N ARG A 479 28.59 -29.76 28.08
CA ARG A 479 27.41 -30.58 28.41
C ARG A 479 26.56 -30.89 27.18
N TRP A 480 27.18 -31.07 26.02
CA TRP A 480 26.49 -31.33 24.76
C TRP A 480 25.62 -32.58 24.81
N ASP A 481 25.99 -33.60 25.60
CA ASP A 481 25.27 -34.81 25.84
C ASP A 481 23.86 -34.60 26.44
N ARG A 482 23.65 -33.48 27.18
CA ARG A 482 22.37 -33.10 27.76
C ARG A 482 21.43 -32.38 26.79
N LEU A 483 21.88 -31.98 25.65
CA LEU A 483 21.05 -31.36 24.63
C LEU A 483 20.09 -32.36 23.97
N GLY A 484 20.43 -33.64 24.02
CA GLY A 484 19.68 -34.70 23.35
C GLY A 484 20.09 -34.89 21.89
N GLN A 485 19.96 -36.14 21.42
CA GLN A 485 20.45 -36.53 20.10
C GLN A 485 19.82 -35.75 18.94
N LYS A 486 18.49 -35.48 18.99
CA LYS A 486 17.79 -34.73 17.95
C LYS A 486 18.35 -33.30 17.79
N ALA A 487 18.54 -32.59 18.88
CA ALA A 487 19.08 -31.24 18.86
C ALA A 487 20.53 -31.22 18.32
N CYS A 488 21.37 -32.16 18.72
CA CYS A 488 22.75 -32.28 18.21
C CYS A 488 22.75 -32.57 16.70
N THR A 489 21.95 -33.50 16.20
CA THR A 489 21.86 -33.84 14.78
C THR A 489 21.33 -32.66 13.97
N ALA A 490 20.31 -31.93 14.45
CA ALA A 490 19.79 -30.72 13.78
C ALA A 490 20.87 -29.63 13.71
N TYR A 491 21.59 -29.40 14.80
CA TYR A 491 22.68 -28.43 14.81
C TYR A 491 23.80 -28.78 13.82
N GLU A 492 24.26 -30.02 13.82
CA GLU A 492 25.30 -30.50 12.90
C GLU A 492 24.86 -30.37 11.44
N ARG A 493 23.58 -30.65 11.12
CA ARG A 493 23.01 -30.45 9.78
C ARG A 493 23.09 -28.98 9.36
N ILE A 494 22.71 -28.04 10.24
CA ILE A 494 22.78 -26.58 9.98
C ILE A 494 24.24 -26.15 9.79
N CYS A 495 25.17 -26.57 10.67
CA CYS A 495 26.58 -26.28 10.54
C CYS A 495 27.15 -26.77 9.23
N HIS A 496 26.88 -28.03 8.85
CA HIS A 496 27.35 -28.60 7.60
C HIS A 496 26.85 -27.84 6.38
N TRP A 497 25.60 -27.42 6.39
CA TRP A 497 25.02 -26.61 5.33
C TRP A 497 25.73 -25.26 5.20
N ILE A 498 25.91 -24.55 6.32
CA ILE A 498 26.59 -23.24 6.35
C ILE A 498 28.04 -23.34 5.85
N GLU A 499 28.80 -24.31 6.35
CA GLU A 499 30.20 -24.52 5.93
C GLU A 499 30.28 -24.92 4.45
N GLY A 500 29.35 -25.75 3.97
CA GLY A 500 29.24 -26.07 2.55
C GLY A 500 28.98 -24.86 1.68
N MET A 501 28.10 -23.94 2.13
CA MET A 501 27.81 -22.67 1.41
C MET A 501 28.97 -21.70 1.48
N LYS A 502 29.69 -21.57 2.61
CA LYS A 502 30.89 -20.76 2.72
C LYS A 502 31.99 -21.20 1.72
N LYS A 503 32.22 -22.52 1.65
CA LYS A 503 33.18 -23.08 0.70
C LYS A 503 32.81 -22.75 -0.74
N ARG A 504 31.53 -23.00 -1.12
CA ARG A 504 31.04 -22.67 -2.46
C ARG A 504 31.14 -21.16 -2.75
N GLN A 505 30.87 -20.32 -1.74
CA GLN A 505 30.99 -18.85 -1.84
C GLN A 505 32.42 -18.41 -2.13
N GLN A 506 33.43 -19.06 -1.51
CA GLN A 506 34.83 -18.78 -1.75
C GLN A 506 35.24 -19.21 -3.15
N GLU A 507 34.77 -20.35 -3.63
CA GLU A 507 35.10 -20.92 -4.93
C GLU A 507 34.40 -20.22 -6.11
N ALA A 508 33.10 -19.89 -5.97
CA ALA A 508 32.25 -19.49 -7.09
C ALA A 508 31.60 -18.10 -6.94
N LYS A 509 31.90 -17.35 -5.87
CA LYS A 509 31.31 -16.02 -5.59
C LYS A 509 29.77 -16.02 -5.75
N LEU A 510 29.07 -16.83 -4.96
CA LEU A 510 27.64 -17.02 -5.06
C LEU A 510 26.87 -15.70 -4.84
N PHE A 511 25.82 -15.50 -5.60
CA PHE A 511 24.89 -14.40 -5.38
C PHE A 511 23.99 -14.65 -4.15
N PRO A 512 23.69 -13.63 -3.32
CA PRO A 512 22.85 -13.78 -2.13
C PRO A 512 21.46 -14.38 -2.41
N ILE A 513 20.85 -14.06 -3.54
CA ILE A 513 19.57 -14.66 -3.96
C ILE A 513 19.67 -16.18 -4.08
N PHE A 514 20.78 -16.69 -4.61
CA PHE A 514 21.01 -18.13 -4.73
C PHE A 514 21.11 -18.78 -3.33
N VAL A 515 21.85 -18.15 -2.41
CA VAL A 515 21.98 -18.63 -1.03
C VAL A 515 20.63 -18.66 -0.33
N LEU A 516 19.84 -17.59 -0.47
CA LEU A 516 18.46 -17.52 0.08
C LEU A 516 17.57 -18.63 -0.49
N ASN A 517 17.58 -18.83 -1.82
CA ASN A 517 16.78 -19.87 -2.47
C ASN A 517 17.15 -21.26 -1.96
N GLN A 518 18.46 -21.55 -1.90
CA GLN A 518 18.95 -22.85 -1.39
C GLN A 518 18.60 -23.05 0.09
N ALA A 519 18.64 -22.00 0.91
CA ALA A 519 18.24 -22.07 2.31
C ALA A 519 16.72 -22.37 2.44
N ILE A 520 15.90 -21.72 1.64
CA ILE A 520 14.45 -21.96 1.62
C ILE A 520 14.15 -23.40 1.19
N GLU A 521 14.81 -23.88 0.12
CA GLU A 521 14.58 -25.23 -0.40
C GLU A 521 15.08 -26.34 0.53
N GLN A 522 16.24 -26.15 1.20
CA GLN A 522 16.92 -27.22 1.93
C GLN A 522 16.75 -27.16 3.45
N LEU A 523 16.46 -25.97 4.02
CA LEU A 523 16.32 -25.81 5.46
C LEU A 523 14.88 -25.53 5.92
N LEU A 524 14.02 -25.02 5.02
CA LEU A 524 12.63 -24.67 5.35
C LEU A 524 11.59 -25.56 4.66
N ASN A 525 11.94 -26.22 3.54
CA ASN A 525 11.02 -27.01 2.76
C ASN A 525 11.22 -28.50 3.03
N ASP A 526 10.48 -29.02 3.98
CA ASP A 526 10.48 -30.45 4.35
C ASP A 526 9.40 -31.27 3.59
N GLY A 527 8.90 -30.76 2.49
CA GLY A 527 7.86 -31.42 1.68
C GLY A 527 6.43 -31.20 2.17
N GLU A 528 6.24 -30.38 3.22
CA GLU A 528 4.92 -29.96 3.73
C GLU A 528 4.63 -28.48 3.43
N ASN A 529 3.35 -28.11 3.36
CA ASN A 529 2.92 -26.77 3.01
C ASN A 529 3.17 -25.78 4.17
N LEU A 530 4.07 -24.82 3.97
CA LEU A 530 4.20 -23.71 4.89
C LEU A 530 2.89 -22.91 5.00
N PRO A 531 2.59 -22.32 6.19
CA PRO A 531 1.47 -21.40 6.36
C PRO A 531 1.50 -20.26 5.32
N PHE A 532 0.32 -19.80 4.95
CA PHE A 532 0.16 -18.84 3.85
C PHE A 532 0.88 -17.52 4.09
N ASP A 533 0.87 -17.03 5.33
CA ASP A 533 1.58 -15.81 5.76
C ASP A 533 3.10 -15.97 5.66
N HIS A 534 3.64 -17.14 5.98
CA HIS A 534 5.06 -17.43 5.80
C HIS A 534 5.44 -17.49 4.31
N LEU A 535 4.61 -18.11 3.46
CA LEU A 535 4.83 -18.12 2.01
C LEU A 535 4.77 -16.71 1.42
N ALA A 536 3.83 -15.87 1.87
CA ALA A 536 3.73 -14.49 1.44
C ALA A 536 4.98 -13.68 1.83
N ALA A 537 5.49 -13.86 3.06
CA ALA A 537 6.72 -13.21 3.52
C ALA A 537 7.96 -13.67 2.73
N LEU A 538 8.11 -14.98 2.48
CA LEU A 538 9.22 -15.51 1.69
C LEU A 538 9.19 -15.03 0.24
N ARG A 539 8.01 -15.01 -0.37
CA ARG A 539 7.82 -14.46 -1.72
C ARG A 539 8.25 -12.99 -1.78
N GLU A 540 7.77 -12.16 -0.84
CA GLU A 540 8.13 -10.74 -0.80
C GLU A 540 9.63 -10.53 -0.55
N LEU A 541 10.26 -11.36 0.32
CA LEU A 541 11.71 -11.35 0.50
C LEU A 541 12.45 -11.59 -0.82
N MET A 542 12.05 -12.63 -1.57
CA MET A 542 12.71 -12.98 -2.82
C MET A 542 12.51 -11.93 -3.91
N GLU A 543 11.30 -11.38 -4.03
CA GLU A 543 11.00 -10.28 -4.95
C GLU A 543 11.80 -9.00 -4.59
N THR A 544 11.91 -8.68 -3.30
CA THR A 544 12.70 -7.56 -2.80
C THR A 544 14.19 -7.78 -3.05
N ALA A 545 14.69 -8.98 -2.77
CA ALA A 545 16.08 -9.34 -3.03
C ALA A 545 16.39 -9.20 -4.53
N GLN A 546 15.57 -9.78 -5.40
CA GLN A 546 15.77 -9.69 -6.84
C GLN A 546 15.80 -8.23 -7.32
N HIS A 547 14.85 -7.42 -6.88
CA HIS A 547 14.80 -5.99 -7.20
C HIS A 547 16.06 -5.25 -6.72
N PHE A 548 16.45 -5.46 -5.45
CA PHE A 548 17.63 -4.82 -4.85
C PHE A 548 18.92 -5.11 -5.64
N TRP A 549 19.17 -6.38 -6.00
CA TRP A 549 20.37 -6.75 -6.75
C TRP A 549 20.32 -6.35 -8.23
N GLU A 550 19.13 -6.24 -8.83
CA GLU A 550 19.01 -5.64 -10.16
C GLU A 550 19.42 -4.16 -10.16
N ILE A 551 19.02 -3.41 -9.15
CA ILE A 551 19.40 -2.00 -8.99
C ILE A 551 20.89 -1.88 -8.67
N ASP A 552 21.43 -2.67 -7.73
CA ASP A 552 22.86 -2.67 -7.41
C ASP A 552 23.73 -2.94 -8.66
N ARG A 553 23.34 -3.93 -9.48
CA ARG A 553 24.02 -4.19 -10.75
C ARG A 553 24.01 -2.97 -11.67
N ARG A 554 22.89 -2.30 -11.80
CA ARG A 554 22.74 -1.08 -12.61
C ARG A 554 23.64 0.04 -12.12
N LEU A 555 23.75 0.21 -10.81
CA LEU A 555 24.62 1.22 -10.22
C LEU A 555 26.09 0.92 -10.46
N ARG A 556 26.51 -0.34 -10.36
CA ARG A 556 27.89 -0.78 -10.65
C ARG A 556 28.26 -0.62 -12.12
N GLU A 557 27.32 -0.78 -13.06
CA GLU A 557 27.55 -0.51 -14.49
C GLU A 557 27.85 0.98 -14.75
N SER A 558 27.26 1.87 -13.93
CA SER A 558 27.46 3.32 -14.04
C SER A 558 28.67 3.83 -13.23
N GLU A 559 28.94 3.19 -12.09
CA GLU A 559 30.00 3.55 -11.14
C GLU A 559 30.78 2.29 -10.71
N PRO A 560 31.84 1.88 -11.43
CA PRO A 560 32.57 0.64 -11.13
C PRO A 560 33.22 0.58 -9.75
N SER A 561 33.48 1.72 -9.11
CA SER A 561 34.03 1.82 -7.74
C SER A 561 32.95 1.77 -6.64
N PHE A 562 31.70 1.54 -7.02
CA PHE A 562 30.57 1.51 -6.13
C PHE A 562 30.63 0.30 -5.20
N GLN A 563 30.88 0.46 -3.95
CA GLN A 563 30.81 -0.48 -2.83
C GLN A 563 31.32 -1.93 -2.99
N SER A 564 31.86 -2.49 -1.93
CA SER A 564 32.22 -3.92 -1.86
C SER A 564 30.96 -4.81 -1.82
N PRO A 565 31.04 -6.07 -2.27
CA PRO A 565 29.91 -7.00 -2.18
C PRO A 565 29.35 -7.20 -0.76
N SER A 566 30.21 -7.18 0.26
CA SER A 566 29.81 -7.30 1.66
C SER A 566 29.06 -6.06 2.15
N GLU A 567 29.44 -4.87 1.73
CA GLU A 567 28.72 -3.64 2.04
C GLU A 567 27.31 -3.65 1.44
N THR A 568 27.18 -4.09 0.19
CA THR A 568 25.85 -4.23 -0.45
C THR A 568 24.95 -5.20 0.30
N ILE A 569 25.48 -6.37 0.73
CA ILE A 569 24.70 -7.34 1.51
C ILE A 569 24.33 -6.74 2.89
N SER A 570 25.27 -6.03 3.52
CA SER A 570 25.01 -5.32 4.76
C SER A 570 23.85 -4.33 4.63
N GLN A 571 23.84 -3.55 3.55
CA GLN A 571 22.77 -2.59 3.26
C GLN A 571 21.42 -3.27 3.02
N PHE A 572 21.41 -4.39 2.29
CA PHE A 572 20.19 -5.17 2.10
C PHE A 572 19.62 -5.67 3.44
N ILE A 573 20.46 -6.23 4.31
CA ILE A 573 20.04 -6.68 5.65
C ILE A 573 19.51 -5.50 6.48
N GLN A 574 20.20 -4.35 6.45
CA GLN A 574 19.79 -3.15 7.20
C GLN A 574 18.49 -2.57 6.64
N LEU A 575 18.30 -2.55 5.32
CA LEU A 575 17.05 -2.10 4.68
C LEU A 575 15.86 -2.90 5.19
N LEU A 576 15.97 -4.23 5.25
CA LEU A 576 14.93 -5.08 5.79
C LEU A 576 14.70 -4.89 7.30
N ARG A 577 15.78 -4.70 8.07
CA ARG A 577 15.71 -4.45 9.52
C ARG A 577 15.05 -3.13 9.90
N ARG A 578 15.03 -2.14 9.01
CA ARG A 578 14.28 -0.89 9.21
C ARG A 578 12.77 -1.10 9.26
N GLY A 579 12.27 -2.26 8.80
CA GLY A 579 10.86 -2.62 8.86
C GLY A 579 9.95 -1.89 7.86
N THR A 580 10.51 -1.15 6.92
CA THR A 580 9.74 -0.41 5.90
C THR A 580 9.20 -1.30 4.80
N ILE A 581 9.83 -2.45 4.57
CA ILE A 581 9.37 -3.44 3.59
C ILE A 581 8.38 -4.37 4.27
N THR A 582 7.19 -4.45 3.71
CA THR A 582 6.06 -5.19 4.29
C THR A 582 5.54 -6.25 3.32
N ALA A 583 4.97 -7.30 3.87
CA ALA A 583 4.20 -8.29 3.11
C ALA A 583 2.74 -8.30 3.58
N ASN A 584 1.84 -8.51 2.63
CA ASN A 584 0.45 -8.81 2.96
C ASN A 584 0.33 -10.32 3.17
N PRO A 585 0.04 -10.81 4.39
CA PRO A 585 -0.15 -12.24 4.66
C PRO A 585 -1.37 -12.83 3.94
N TYR A 586 -2.29 -11.97 3.48
CA TYR A 586 -3.49 -12.37 2.76
C TYR A 586 -3.57 -11.72 1.37
N PRO A 587 -2.62 -12.00 0.44
CA PRO A 587 -2.50 -11.27 -0.83
C PRO A 587 -3.64 -11.53 -1.80
N VAL A 588 -4.42 -12.59 -1.60
CA VAL A 588 -5.53 -12.98 -2.48
C VAL A 588 -6.80 -13.07 -1.65
N ARG A 589 -7.77 -12.18 -1.90
CA ARG A 589 -9.13 -12.42 -1.47
C ARG A 589 -9.62 -13.69 -2.20
N GLN A 590 -9.98 -14.71 -1.46
CA GLN A 590 -10.68 -15.83 -2.05
C GLN A 590 -12.05 -15.33 -2.51
N PHE A 591 -12.24 -15.25 -3.84
CA PHE A 591 -13.53 -14.92 -4.46
C PHE A 591 -14.63 -15.97 -4.18
N ILE A 592 -14.25 -17.08 -3.58
CA ILE A 592 -15.17 -18.17 -3.21
C ILE A 592 -15.59 -17.94 -1.76
N LYS A 593 -16.79 -17.39 -1.60
CA LYS A 593 -17.54 -17.17 -0.34
C LYS A 593 -16.70 -16.45 0.72
N SER A 594 -17.14 -15.25 1.10
CA SER A 594 -16.64 -14.60 2.32
C SER A 594 -16.56 -15.66 3.43
N SER A 595 -15.34 -15.92 3.90
CA SER A 595 -15.20 -16.61 5.18
C SER A 595 -16.12 -15.91 6.17
N PRO A 596 -16.88 -16.61 7.01
CA PRO A 596 -17.77 -15.97 7.98
C PRO A 596 -16.93 -15.30 9.07
N ALA A 597 -16.29 -14.19 8.70
CA ALA A 597 -15.28 -13.49 9.49
C ALA A 597 -15.66 -12.02 9.72
N VAL A 598 -15.36 -11.50 10.89
CA VAL A 598 -15.46 -10.07 11.20
C VAL A 598 -14.44 -9.30 10.38
N THR A 599 -14.88 -8.27 9.66
CA THR A 599 -13.98 -7.40 8.89
C THR A 599 -13.32 -6.38 9.81
N LEU A 600 -11.98 -6.26 9.73
CA LEU A 600 -11.20 -5.32 10.52
C LEU A 600 -10.36 -4.43 9.61
N GLY A 601 -10.45 -3.10 9.75
CA GLY A 601 -9.66 -2.20 8.91
C GLY A 601 -9.70 -0.74 9.36
N ASN A 602 -8.83 0.08 8.76
CA ASN A 602 -8.93 1.52 8.94
C ASN A 602 -9.96 2.12 7.96
N ILE A 603 -10.34 3.38 8.22
CA ILE A 603 -11.34 4.12 7.43
C ILE A 603 -10.97 4.10 5.93
N PHE A 604 -9.72 4.42 5.60
CA PHE A 604 -9.27 4.48 4.21
C PHE A 604 -9.36 3.11 3.51
N GLN A 605 -8.89 2.05 4.18
CA GLN A 605 -8.97 0.68 3.68
C GLN A 605 -10.44 0.29 3.45
N TYR A 606 -11.29 0.47 4.46
CA TYR A 606 -12.69 0.08 4.39
C TYR A 606 -13.45 0.75 3.24
N ARG A 607 -13.24 2.05 3.05
CA ARG A 607 -13.82 2.82 1.95
C ARG A 607 -13.27 2.40 0.59
N SER A 608 -11.95 2.23 0.47
CA SER A 608 -11.26 1.83 -0.77
C SER A 608 -11.66 0.44 -1.25
N PHE A 609 -11.91 -0.49 -0.33
CA PHE A 609 -12.40 -1.84 -0.64
C PHE A 609 -13.91 -1.91 -0.93
N ARG A 610 -14.62 -0.80 -0.84
CA ARG A 610 -16.07 -0.70 -1.09
C ARG A 610 -16.92 -1.67 -0.26
N SER A 611 -16.42 -2.09 0.90
CA SER A 611 -17.10 -3.01 1.80
C SER A 611 -18.39 -2.40 2.37
N SER A 612 -19.35 -3.25 2.74
CA SER A 612 -20.60 -2.84 3.43
C SER A 612 -21.03 -3.96 4.37
N HIS A 613 -21.51 -3.60 5.55
CA HIS A 613 -21.90 -4.54 6.58
C HIS A 613 -23.20 -4.11 7.25
N ARG A 614 -23.79 -5.01 7.98
CA ARG A 614 -25.03 -4.75 8.72
C ARG A 614 -24.75 -3.95 9.99
N TRP A 615 -23.64 -4.26 10.71
CA TRP A 615 -23.20 -3.58 11.92
C TRP A 615 -21.79 -3.03 11.75
N HIS A 616 -21.59 -1.78 12.21
CA HIS A 616 -20.27 -1.16 12.32
C HIS A 616 -19.90 -0.91 13.77
N PHE A 617 -18.67 -1.24 14.15
CA PHE A 617 -18.02 -0.77 15.37
C PHE A 617 -16.99 0.28 14.98
N TRP A 618 -17.21 1.52 15.37
CA TRP A 618 -16.28 2.61 15.12
C TRP A 618 -15.38 2.77 16.32
N LEU A 619 -14.12 2.35 16.20
CA LEU A 619 -13.13 2.40 17.29
C LEU A 619 -12.55 3.80 17.45
N ASP A 620 -12.10 4.09 18.68
CA ASP A 620 -11.40 5.33 19.02
C ASP A 620 -12.16 6.57 18.51
N CYS A 621 -13.49 6.61 18.71
CA CYS A 621 -14.35 7.67 18.14
C CYS A 621 -13.91 9.08 18.51
N SER A 622 -13.36 9.29 19.70
CA SER A 622 -12.89 10.61 20.13
C SER A 622 -11.42 10.88 19.78
N SER A 623 -10.83 10.07 18.90
CA SER A 623 -9.50 10.36 18.36
C SER A 623 -9.58 11.46 17.29
N PRO A 624 -8.68 12.48 17.33
CA PRO A 624 -8.61 13.50 16.28
C PRO A 624 -8.21 12.92 14.92
N LEU A 625 -7.70 11.68 14.87
CA LEU A 625 -7.34 11.01 13.62
C LEU A 625 -8.53 10.71 12.71
N TRP A 626 -9.77 10.78 13.22
CA TRP A 626 -10.99 10.63 12.40
C TRP A 626 -11.07 11.68 11.28
N GLU A 627 -10.60 12.89 11.54
CA GLU A 627 -10.54 13.98 10.58
C GLU A 627 -9.58 13.69 9.41
N GLN A 628 -8.58 12.84 9.64
CA GLN A 628 -7.62 12.44 8.61
C GLN A 628 -8.14 11.33 7.69
N GLY A 629 -9.29 10.72 8.00
CA GLY A 629 -9.93 9.72 7.16
C GLY A 629 -9.17 8.40 7.00
N GLY A 630 -8.26 8.08 7.94
CA GLY A 630 -7.49 6.83 7.95
C GLY A 630 -6.30 6.77 6.99
N ALA A 631 -5.99 7.85 6.28
CA ALA A 631 -4.78 8.02 5.48
C ALA A 631 -4.23 9.43 5.67
N SER A 632 -2.94 9.53 5.97
CA SER A 632 -2.29 10.84 6.08
C SER A 632 -2.25 11.53 4.72
N THR A 633 -2.63 12.79 4.67
CA THR A 633 -2.41 13.65 3.50
C THR A 633 -0.91 13.78 3.25
N LEU A 634 -0.49 13.66 2.00
CA LEU A 634 0.90 13.92 1.61
C LEU A 634 1.22 15.40 1.86
N PHE A 635 2.45 15.65 2.32
CA PHE A 635 2.91 17.02 2.55
C PHE A 635 2.72 17.89 1.32
N ALA A 636 2.12 19.06 1.50
CA ALA A 636 1.86 20.05 0.46
C ALA A 636 0.94 19.58 -0.70
N ALA A 637 0.20 18.45 -0.56
CA ALA A 637 -0.70 18.00 -1.61
C ALA A 637 -1.68 19.07 -2.13
N PRO A 638 -2.30 19.92 -1.28
CA PRO A 638 -3.27 20.92 -1.74
C PRO A 638 -2.70 21.97 -2.69
N ILE A 639 -1.43 22.33 -2.59
CA ILE A 639 -0.83 23.34 -3.49
C ILE A 639 -0.60 22.80 -4.91
N PHE A 640 -0.71 21.47 -5.10
CA PHE A 640 -0.60 20.82 -6.40
C PHE A 640 -1.95 20.54 -7.06
N TRP A 641 -3.09 20.78 -6.38
CA TRP A 641 -4.39 20.65 -7.03
C TRP A 641 -4.54 21.71 -8.12
N ARG A 642 -4.97 21.30 -9.31
CA ARG A 642 -5.18 22.21 -10.44
C ARG A 642 -6.37 23.15 -10.25
N GLU A 643 -7.32 22.75 -9.42
CA GLU A 643 -8.52 23.53 -9.06
C GLU A 643 -8.53 23.80 -7.55
N SER A 644 -7.41 24.27 -7.02
CA SER A 644 -7.38 24.68 -5.62
C SER A 644 -8.22 25.94 -5.42
N PRO A 645 -9.16 25.95 -4.45
CA PRO A 645 -9.88 27.17 -4.07
C PRO A 645 -9.01 28.16 -3.29
N TYR A 646 -7.82 27.74 -2.86
CA TYR A 646 -6.93 28.50 -1.99
C TYR A 646 -5.73 29.03 -2.79
N GLN A 647 -5.43 30.32 -2.66
CA GLN A 647 -4.21 30.92 -3.20
C GLN A 647 -2.98 30.47 -2.38
N ARG A 648 -3.13 30.40 -1.05
CA ARG A 648 -2.15 29.86 -0.12
C ARG A 648 -2.82 28.85 0.79
N TRP A 649 -2.13 27.77 1.09
CA TRP A 649 -2.59 26.79 2.06
C TRP A 649 -2.24 27.27 3.46
N THR A 650 -3.26 27.57 4.26
CA THR A 650 -3.12 28.07 5.65
C THR A 650 -3.66 27.05 6.63
N THR A 651 -3.41 27.28 7.92
CA THR A 651 -3.97 26.44 8.99
C THR A 651 -5.50 26.44 8.97
N GLU A 652 -6.13 27.58 8.64
CA GLU A 652 -7.57 27.69 8.51
C GLU A 652 -8.09 26.82 7.35
N ALA A 653 -7.44 26.90 6.18
CA ALA A 653 -7.76 26.05 5.03
C ALA A 653 -7.61 24.56 5.34
N GLU A 654 -6.61 24.20 6.14
CA GLU A 654 -6.41 22.81 6.60
C GLU A 654 -7.54 22.36 7.52
N LEU A 655 -7.98 23.20 8.45
CA LEU A 655 -9.10 22.89 9.35
C LEU A 655 -10.42 22.72 8.56
N GLU A 656 -10.71 23.62 7.62
CA GLU A 656 -11.88 23.52 6.75
C GLU A 656 -11.88 22.24 5.94
N GLU A 657 -10.74 21.87 5.33
CA GLU A 657 -10.64 20.63 4.55
C GLU A 657 -10.74 19.37 5.44
N ASN A 658 -10.16 19.38 6.63
CA ASN A 658 -10.30 18.28 7.59
C ASN A 658 -11.76 18.09 8.02
N GLN A 659 -12.48 19.18 8.29
CA GLN A 659 -13.90 19.13 8.60
C GLN A 659 -14.73 18.61 7.42
N ALA A 660 -14.47 19.12 6.22
CA ALA A 660 -15.13 18.64 5.00
C ALA A 660 -14.84 17.14 4.74
N ARG A 661 -13.60 16.71 4.99
CA ARG A 661 -13.20 15.31 4.89
C ARG A 661 -13.95 14.44 5.88
N LEU A 662 -14.03 14.86 7.14
CA LEU A 662 -14.79 14.14 8.16
C LEU A 662 -16.25 13.96 7.75
N GLN A 663 -16.89 15.01 7.26
CA GLN A 663 -18.28 14.92 6.77
C GLN A 663 -18.42 13.91 5.62
N ARG A 664 -17.50 13.91 4.64
CA ARG A 664 -17.49 12.91 3.55
C ARG A 664 -17.29 11.49 4.07
N VAL A 665 -16.37 11.31 5.03
CA VAL A 665 -16.12 10.00 5.67
C VAL A 665 -17.38 9.47 6.33
N LEU A 666 -18.07 10.30 7.12
CA LEU A 666 -19.26 9.88 7.83
C LEU A 666 -20.42 9.55 6.90
N ARG A 667 -20.67 10.39 5.88
CA ARG A 667 -21.69 10.08 4.86
C ARG A 667 -21.41 8.75 4.16
N ASP A 668 -20.15 8.52 3.80
CA ASP A 668 -19.73 7.28 3.12
C ASP A 668 -19.87 6.05 4.03
N LEU A 669 -19.45 6.13 5.30
CA LEU A 669 -19.59 5.03 6.25
C LEU A 669 -21.05 4.73 6.58
N LEU A 670 -21.89 5.77 6.76
CA LEU A 670 -23.33 5.61 6.97
C LEU A 670 -24.03 4.96 5.77
N ALA A 671 -23.57 5.22 4.55
CA ALA A 671 -24.10 4.55 3.36
C ALA A 671 -23.69 3.07 3.29
N ARG A 672 -22.66 2.64 4.03
CA ARG A 672 -22.13 1.27 4.05
C ARG A 672 -22.62 0.43 5.23
N VAL A 673 -23.35 1.00 6.16
CA VAL A 673 -23.96 0.29 7.28
C VAL A 673 -25.48 0.30 7.13
N SER A 674 -26.13 -0.84 7.41
CA SER A 674 -27.57 -0.96 7.17
C SER A 674 -28.42 -0.99 8.45
N GLU A 675 -27.85 -1.27 9.64
CA GLU A 675 -28.65 -1.49 10.83
C GLU A 675 -28.16 -0.78 12.09
N LYS A 676 -26.90 -1.00 12.51
CA LYS A 676 -26.37 -0.45 13.76
C LYS A 676 -24.97 0.12 13.61
N VAL A 677 -24.70 1.20 14.33
CA VAL A 677 -23.37 1.79 14.54
C VAL A 677 -23.08 1.80 16.03
N ILE A 678 -22.02 1.13 16.44
CA ILE A 678 -21.53 1.11 17.82
C ILE A 678 -20.33 2.05 17.90
N LEU A 679 -20.50 3.17 18.62
CA LEU A 679 -19.49 4.20 18.82
C LEU A 679 -18.61 3.83 20.02
N CYS A 680 -17.40 3.36 19.74
CA CYS A 680 -16.47 2.85 20.75
C CYS A 680 -15.51 3.96 21.19
N HIS A 681 -15.58 4.38 22.46
CA HIS A 681 -14.82 5.47 23.03
C HIS A 681 -14.04 5.06 24.28
N SER A 682 -12.85 5.60 24.43
CA SER A 682 -12.10 5.61 25.69
C SER A 682 -11.67 7.04 26.05
N ASP A 683 -11.74 7.39 27.34
CA ASP A 683 -11.32 8.71 27.80
C ASP A 683 -9.84 8.96 27.48
N LEU A 684 -9.00 7.93 27.67
CA LEU A 684 -7.56 8.00 27.45
C LEU A 684 -7.14 7.28 26.16
N GLY A 685 -6.30 7.95 25.38
CA GLY A 685 -5.63 7.38 24.22
C GLY A 685 -4.45 6.47 24.54
N VAL A 686 -3.72 6.01 23.52
CA VAL A 686 -2.53 5.14 23.66
C VAL A 686 -1.43 5.77 24.53
N SER A 687 -1.26 7.08 24.43
CA SER A 687 -0.27 7.86 25.19
C SER A 687 -0.72 8.25 26.61
N GLY A 688 -1.92 7.86 27.01
CA GLY A 688 -2.52 8.29 28.30
C GLY A 688 -3.02 9.74 28.29
N THR A 689 -3.15 10.36 27.12
CA THR A 689 -3.73 11.70 26.96
C THR A 689 -5.22 11.62 26.72
N ASP A 690 -5.95 12.63 27.20
CA ASP A 690 -7.41 12.72 26.99
C ASP A 690 -7.74 12.77 25.50
N GLN A 691 -8.81 12.06 25.10
CA GLN A 691 -9.33 12.05 23.75
C GLN A 691 -10.54 12.97 23.59
N THR A 692 -10.37 14.06 22.85
CA THR A 692 -11.36 15.12 22.67
C THR A 692 -11.66 15.42 21.19
N GLY A 693 -11.60 14.40 20.33
CA GLY A 693 -11.90 14.55 18.89
C GLY A 693 -13.37 14.82 18.60
N GLN A 694 -13.66 15.23 17.36
CA GLN A 694 -14.98 15.77 16.96
C GLN A 694 -16.15 14.78 17.10
N LEU A 695 -15.91 13.47 17.04
CA LEU A 695 -16.98 12.48 17.19
C LEU A 695 -17.40 12.26 18.66
N LEU A 696 -16.79 12.94 19.64
CA LEU A 696 -17.19 12.86 21.03
C LEU A 696 -18.64 13.33 21.22
N SER A 697 -19.10 14.31 20.43
CA SER A 697 -20.48 14.76 20.41
C SER A 697 -21.48 13.64 20.04
N LEU A 698 -21.11 12.77 19.10
CA LEU A 698 -21.91 11.60 18.73
C LEU A 698 -21.94 10.56 19.85
N VAL A 699 -20.81 10.32 20.51
CA VAL A 699 -20.73 9.37 21.63
C VAL A 699 -21.67 9.80 22.77
N GLN A 700 -21.68 11.11 23.07
CA GLN A 700 -22.54 11.69 24.13
C GLN A 700 -24.03 11.71 23.77
N ALA A 701 -24.33 11.84 22.47
CA ALA A 701 -25.71 11.87 21.97
C ALA A 701 -26.32 10.46 21.78
N ALA A 702 -25.50 9.42 21.77
CA ALA A 702 -25.91 8.03 21.55
C ALA A 702 -26.31 7.37 22.89
N LYS A 703 -27.25 6.39 22.81
CA LYS A 703 -27.61 5.56 23.94
C LYS A 703 -26.43 4.69 24.38
N GLU A 704 -26.18 4.60 25.67
CA GLU A 704 -25.13 3.75 26.20
C GLU A 704 -25.41 2.25 25.98
N TYR A 705 -24.39 1.48 25.70
CA TYR A 705 -24.45 0.03 25.53
C TYR A 705 -24.64 -0.63 26.91
N ASP A 706 -25.75 -1.35 27.11
CA ASP A 706 -26.08 -2.06 28.35
C ASP A 706 -25.17 -3.26 28.61
#